data_88179b09c5e293f834548a52fd34942d
#
_entry.id   88179b09c5e293f834548a52fd34942d
#
_cell.length_a   1.000
_cell.length_b   1.000
_cell.length_c   1.000
_cell.angle_alpha   90.00
_cell.angle_beta   90.00
_cell.angle_gamma   90.00
#
_symmetry.space_group_name_H-M   'P 1'
#
loop_
_entity.id
_entity.type
_entity.pdbx_description
1 polymer ?
#
loop_
_entity_poly.entity_id
_entity_poly.type
_entity_poly.pdbx_seq_one_letter_code
_entity_poly.pdbx_strand_id
1 'polypeptide(L)'
;MPNKNTNQQFLSTLPQNIFSGFVVSLIALPLGLGLALASEAPPISGIIAAVVGGILLAIFGGSNVTITGPGNGLVVVLLTAITTLGQGDVRLGFAYTLAAIVLSGLIMVVLGFLRLGILSDFFPSTAIQGMLAAIGVGIFAKQIHVMLGNSDEHGSLVTLLMKIPDTIQTLCTTDNTSFFYAGIVGVVSLLIMIFHAKIRNKYFQLIPAPMWIVVFAVGMSYFFQLVLKQEHPIDQKWLINIPNDVFSTLSFPNFGIIYQAKFITAVISITLIASIESLLSIKAVDQLDPLKRRSNVNKDLKALGVATMVSGFLGGLNVVTVIARSSVNVNNKATNRSSNLFHALFLLIFLLLFQSQLKMIPLSALAAILVFTGYKLAAPSNILAVSKVGKEQLFVFFATLLTTIFTSLILGIFMGIITTFLLHIVMNKNVVLFFRNMLKPNVLMFKETDGSYYVSVKNFSSFVNFYRLKNKLNLISENENVVVDFSRCSFVDNTVMENIHTYVDKFEDQQGNFEVIGLDLHGAATTHPFAPRNINKDPKLNKELLLTKRQKNIEVIASDFGWSYTPYVEESMHWIEEFNYFKTKQVQTTKNLLKNKNDALFDVVFTEGAFIARQLIRSTMLHINLKHSIPEFTIDKEGLFEFVKQYTEFADIEIPNHPDFNKRFYLSGIDEMAILEFLTDDIVLFLESNSYYHIESNQNGLLIFKKERLASVKEIKAMIDFGLRFETLIKEKYARA
;
A
#
# COMPACT_ATOMS: atom_id res chain seq x y z
N MET A 1 34.77 12.37 -4.91
CA MET A 1 35.40 12.20 -3.59
C MET A 1 34.29 11.87 -2.59
N PRO A 2 34.35 10.78 -1.83
CA PRO A 2 33.34 10.52 -0.80
C PRO A 2 33.53 11.57 0.30
N ASN A 3 32.44 12.23 0.64
CA ASN A 3 32.36 13.32 1.60
C ASN A 3 32.84 12.83 2.98
N LYS A 4 33.82 13.50 3.62
CA LYS A 4 34.32 13.17 4.97
C LYS A 4 33.19 13.06 6.01
N ASN A 5 32.07 13.76 5.83
CA ASN A 5 30.90 13.72 6.71
C ASN A 5 30.14 12.37 6.66
N THR A 6 30.16 11.64 5.51
CA THR A 6 29.46 10.36 5.38
C THR A 6 30.15 9.24 6.18
N ASN A 7 31.47 9.24 6.27
CA ASN A 7 32.21 8.23 7.05
C ASN A 7 32.07 8.44 8.56
N GLN A 8 32.04 9.67 9.03
CA GLN A 8 31.80 9.98 10.45
C GLN A 8 30.36 9.59 10.87
N GLN A 9 29.39 9.84 10.03
CA GLN A 9 28.00 9.48 10.26
C GLN A 9 27.79 7.96 10.22
N PHE A 10 28.49 7.23 9.37
CA PHE A 10 28.51 5.77 9.35
C PHE A 10 29.07 5.19 10.64
N LEU A 11 30.24 5.66 11.10
CA LEU A 11 30.89 5.19 12.31
C LEU A 11 30.06 5.47 13.58
N SER A 12 29.40 6.62 13.65
CA SER A 12 28.56 6.99 14.80
C SER A 12 27.31 6.10 14.96
N THR A 13 26.78 5.56 13.85
CA THR A 13 25.60 4.68 13.86
C THR A 13 25.95 3.18 13.92
N LEU A 14 27.23 2.84 13.80
CA LEU A 14 27.70 1.46 13.75
C LEU A 14 27.29 0.62 14.98
N PRO A 15 27.42 1.10 16.23
CA PRO A 15 27.03 0.33 17.42
C PRO A 15 25.53 -0.03 17.40
N GLN A 16 24.67 0.87 16.95
CA GLN A 16 23.23 0.63 16.85
C GLN A 16 22.91 -0.45 15.81
N ASN A 17 23.59 -0.42 14.66
CA ASN A 17 23.41 -1.40 13.59
C ASN A 17 23.96 -2.79 14.00
N ILE A 18 25.06 -2.84 14.75
CA ILE A 18 25.60 -4.09 15.34
C ILE A 18 24.58 -4.68 16.30
N PHE A 19 24.10 -3.87 17.25
CA PHE A 19 23.11 -4.31 18.24
C PHE A 19 21.81 -4.78 17.58
N SER A 20 21.31 -4.02 16.61
CA SER A 20 20.10 -4.41 15.88
C SER A 20 20.31 -5.72 15.10
N GLY A 21 21.44 -5.87 14.40
CA GLY A 21 21.80 -7.12 13.71
C GLY A 21 21.87 -8.30 14.64
N PHE A 22 22.43 -8.13 15.87
CA PHE A 22 22.45 -9.15 16.89
C PHE A 22 21.02 -9.56 17.33
N VAL A 23 20.17 -8.61 17.71
CA VAL A 23 18.78 -8.92 18.13
C VAL A 23 17.99 -9.60 17.02
N VAL A 24 18.17 -9.16 15.78
CA VAL A 24 17.50 -9.79 14.63
C VAL A 24 17.99 -11.22 14.40
N SER A 25 19.29 -11.50 14.60
CA SER A 25 19.84 -12.85 14.45
C SER A 25 19.26 -13.85 15.46
N LEU A 26 18.93 -13.39 16.67
CA LEU A 26 18.25 -14.22 17.70
C LEU A 26 16.84 -14.68 17.26
N ILE A 27 16.16 -13.88 16.45
CA ILE A 27 14.86 -14.26 15.86
C ILE A 27 15.07 -15.11 14.60
N ALA A 28 16.03 -14.73 13.79
CA ALA A 28 16.24 -15.33 12.48
C ALA A 28 16.76 -16.76 12.54
N LEU A 29 17.53 -17.10 13.59
CA LEU A 29 18.08 -18.43 13.80
C LEU A 29 16.99 -19.50 13.92
N PRO A 30 16.10 -19.46 14.93
CA PRO A 30 15.05 -20.47 15.07
C PRO A 30 14.04 -20.43 13.91
N LEU A 31 13.70 -19.24 13.39
CA LEU A 31 12.82 -19.12 12.23
C LEU A 31 13.44 -19.71 10.96
N GLY A 32 14.73 -19.49 10.72
CA GLY A 32 15.42 -20.04 9.55
C GLY A 32 15.46 -21.55 9.58
N LEU A 33 15.81 -22.15 10.72
CA LEU A 33 15.79 -23.59 10.94
C LEU A 33 14.37 -24.16 10.75
N GLY A 34 13.37 -23.53 11.38
CA GLY A 34 11.98 -23.95 11.32
C GLY A 34 11.40 -23.90 9.92
N LEU A 35 11.64 -22.81 9.16
CA LEU A 35 11.15 -22.66 7.79
C LEU A 35 11.74 -23.71 6.83
N ALA A 36 13.03 -24.04 7.00
CA ALA A 36 13.67 -25.13 6.25
C ALA A 36 13.00 -26.47 6.53
N LEU A 37 12.84 -26.81 7.80
CA LEU A 37 12.16 -28.04 8.23
C LEU A 37 10.70 -28.10 7.73
N ALA A 38 9.96 -26.99 7.86
CA ALA A 38 8.59 -26.92 7.37
C ALA A 38 8.47 -27.15 5.86
N SER A 39 9.53 -26.84 5.13
CA SER A 39 9.64 -27.08 3.68
C SER A 39 10.19 -28.47 3.34
N GLU A 40 10.46 -29.33 4.31
CA GLU A 40 11.18 -30.62 4.15
C GLU A 40 12.60 -30.47 3.59
N ALA A 41 13.20 -29.30 3.80
CA ALA A 41 14.59 -29.04 3.47
C ALA A 41 15.51 -29.28 4.68
N PRO A 42 16.81 -29.54 4.46
CA PRO A 42 17.77 -29.59 5.56
C PRO A 42 17.73 -28.31 6.40
N PRO A 43 17.74 -28.39 7.76
CA PRO A 43 17.59 -27.23 8.62
C PRO A 43 18.55 -26.09 8.31
N ILE A 44 19.79 -26.45 7.98
CA ILE A 44 20.86 -25.49 7.68
C ILE A 44 20.59 -24.64 6.45
N SER A 45 19.80 -25.14 5.49
CA SER A 45 19.50 -24.42 4.24
C SER A 45 18.80 -23.08 4.48
N GLY A 46 18.02 -22.97 5.57
CA GLY A 46 17.39 -21.71 5.97
C GLY A 46 18.40 -20.69 6.52
N ILE A 47 19.43 -21.18 7.25
CA ILE A 47 20.51 -20.30 7.76
C ILE A 47 21.39 -19.84 6.60
N ILE A 48 21.74 -20.73 5.65
CA ILE A 48 22.52 -20.38 4.46
C ILE A 48 21.81 -19.24 3.70
N ALA A 49 20.50 -19.36 3.48
CA ALA A 49 19.72 -18.31 2.82
C ALA A 49 19.78 -16.97 3.56
N ALA A 50 19.71 -16.98 4.89
CA ALA A 50 19.77 -15.76 5.70
C ALA A 50 21.18 -15.14 5.69
N VAL A 51 22.23 -15.95 5.77
CA VAL A 51 23.64 -15.50 5.73
C VAL A 51 23.96 -14.92 4.34
N VAL A 52 23.71 -15.67 3.29
CA VAL A 52 23.96 -15.22 1.89
C VAL A 52 23.15 -13.97 1.58
N GLY A 53 21.86 -13.97 1.93
CA GLY A 53 20.98 -12.83 1.75
C GLY A 53 21.48 -11.60 2.50
N GLY A 54 21.83 -11.75 3.78
CA GLY A 54 22.33 -10.66 4.62
C GLY A 54 23.60 -10.01 4.08
N ILE A 55 24.56 -10.82 3.63
CA ILE A 55 25.83 -10.34 3.06
C ILE A 55 25.59 -9.64 1.70
N LEU A 56 24.93 -10.31 0.77
CA LEU A 56 24.81 -9.79 -0.60
C LEU A 56 23.88 -8.57 -0.68
N LEU A 57 22.79 -8.55 0.09
CA LEU A 57 21.91 -7.37 0.12
C LEU A 57 22.53 -6.18 0.87
N ALA A 58 23.38 -6.43 1.88
CA ALA A 58 24.14 -5.35 2.50
C ALA A 58 25.07 -4.65 1.50
N ILE A 59 25.63 -5.39 0.53
CA ILE A 59 26.55 -4.86 -0.49
C ILE A 59 25.78 -4.28 -1.69
N PHE A 60 24.90 -5.07 -2.28
CA PHE A 60 24.26 -4.77 -3.57
C PHE A 60 22.83 -4.25 -3.46
N GLY A 61 22.19 -4.33 -2.30
CA GLY A 61 20.79 -3.96 -2.10
C GLY A 61 20.48 -2.49 -2.38
N GLY A 62 19.22 -2.19 -2.61
CA GLY A 62 18.66 -0.86 -2.83
C GLY A 62 17.88 -0.31 -1.63
N SER A 63 17.61 -1.15 -0.62
CA SER A 63 16.92 -0.80 0.63
C SER A 63 17.91 -0.41 1.74
N ASN A 64 17.41 0.33 2.75
CA ASN A 64 18.27 0.85 3.81
C ASN A 64 18.24 0.03 5.11
N VAL A 65 17.07 -0.44 5.54
CA VAL A 65 16.86 -1.09 6.85
C VAL A 65 16.17 -2.45 6.75
N THR A 66 16.08 -3.01 5.55
CA THR A 66 15.51 -4.33 5.31
C THR A 66 16.43 -5.45 5.79
N ILE A 67 15.82 -6.52 6.28
CA ILE A 67 16.49 -7.79 6.63
C ILE A 67 16.02 -8.86 5.65
N THR A 68 16.97 -9.69 5.22
CA THR A 68 16.73 -10.74 4.24
C THR A 68 16.99 -12.13 4.78
N GLY A 69 16.40 -13.13 4.15
CA GLY A 69 16.54 -14.54 4.51
C GLY A 69 15.41 -15.38 3.93
N PRO A 70 15.18 -16.61 4.41
CA PRO A 70 14.08 -17.44 3.94
C PRO A 70 12.74 -16.83 4.30
N GLY A 71 11.79 -16.87 3.35
CA GLY A 71 10.45 -16.27 3.49
C GLY A 71 9.40 -17.24 4.02
N ASN A 72 8.49 -16.74 4.85
CA ASN A 72 7.35 -17.53 5.33
C ASN A 72 6.41 -17.94 4.20
N GLY A 73 6.23 -17.05 3.21
CA GLY A 73 5.35 -17.27 2.07
C GLY A 73 5.79 -18.37 1.13
N LEU A 74 7.05 -18.76 1.19
CA LEU A 74 7.63 -19.78 0.30
C LEU A 74 7.62 -21.18 0.87
N VAL A 75 7.33 -21.36 2.15
CA VAL A 75 7.33 -22.68 2.81
C VAL A 75 6.47 -23.70 2.05
N VAL A 76 5.22 -23.35 1.77
CA VAL A 76 4.27 -24.24 1.07
C VAL A 76 4.72 -24.51 -0.35
N VAL A 77 5.29 -23.51 -1.03
CA VAL A 77 5.77 -23.64 -2.41
C VAL A 77 6.99 -24.55 -2.49
N LEU A 78 7.93 -24.36 -1.58
CA LEU A 78 9.15 -25.18 -1.51
C LEU A 78 8.81 -26.62 -1.10
N LEU A 79 7.93 -26.80 -0.12
CA LEU A 79 7.42 -28.11 0.26
C LEU A 79 6.78 -28.83 -0.95
N THR A 80 5.90 -28.14 -1.68
CA THR A 80 5.25 -28.70 -2.88
C THR A 80 6.28 -29.02 -3.96
N ALA A 81 7.30 -28.16 -4.14
CA ALA A 81 8.35 -28.41 -5.12
C ALA A 81 9.17 -29.66 -4.74
N ILE A 82 9.65 -29.76 -3.49
CA ILE A 82 10.44 -30.89 -3.00
C ILE A 82 9.67 -32.20 -3.15
N THR A 83 8.42 -32.26 -2.69
CA THR A 83 7.60 -33.48 -2.75
C THR A 83 7.23 -33.86 -4.18
N THR A 84 6.86 -32.89 -5.03
CA THR A 84 6.41 -33.16 -6.41
C THR A 84 7.57 -33.52 -7.33
N LEU A 85 8.74 -32.88 -7.19
CA LEU A 85 9.91 -33.15 -8.02
C LEU A 85 10.66 -34.42 -7.57
N GLY A 86 10.61 -34.71 -6.26
CA GLY A 86 11.29 -35.86 -5.68
C GLY A 86 10.59 -37.22 -5.90
N GLN A 87 9.29 -37.19 -6.20
CA GLN A 87 8.49 -38.41 -6.44
C GLN A 87 8.68 -39.52 -5.35
N GLY A 88 8.83 -39.08 -4.10
CA GLY A 88 9.04 -39.94 -2.92
C GLY A 88 10.47 -39.91 -2.36
N ASP A 89 11.46 -39.43 -3.12
CA ASP A 89 12.80 -39.16 -2.61
C ASP A 89 13.00 -37.70 -2.26
N VAL A 90 12.98 -37.40 -0.95
CA VAL A 90 13.10 -36.01 -0.42
C VAL A 90 14.49 -35.42 -0.76
N ARG A 91 15.57 -36.20 -0.77
CA ARG A 91 16.91 -35.69 -1.06
C ARG A 91 17.03 -35.28 -2.54
N LEU A 92 16.54 -36.13 -3.45
CA LEU A 92 16.50 -35.83 -4.87
C LEU A 92 15.56 -34.65 -5.16
N GLY A 93 14.38 -34.62 -4.51
CA GLY A 93 13.44 -33.52 -4.62
C GLY A 93 14.03 -32.18 -4.14
N PHE A 94 14.80 -32.19 -3.07
CA PHE A 94 15.50 -30.99 -2.60
C PHE A 94 16.58 -30.55 -3.60
N ALA A 95 17.38 -31.47 -4.16
CA ALA A 95 18.39 -31.13 -5.17
C ALA A 95 17.78 -30.52 -6.45
N TYR A 96 16.62 -31.02 -6.90
CA TYR A 96 15.87 -30.44 -8.01
C TYR A 96 15.27 -29.07 -7.63
N THR A 97 14.78 -28.92 -6.41
CA THR A 97 14.25 -27.64 -5.92
C THR A 97 15.35 -26.57 -5.81
N LEU A 98 16.59 -26.96 -5.43
CA LEU A 98 17.74 -26.04 -5.46
C LEU A 98 18.01 -25.53 -6.90
N ALA A 99 17.91 -26.39 -7.90
CA ALA A 99 18.03 -25.98 -9.30
C ALA A 99 16.90 -25.02 -9.70
N ALA A 100 15.67 -25.26 -9.23
CA ALA A 100 14.55 -24.36 -9.45
C ALA A 100 14.75 -22.99 -8.74
N ILE A 101 15.32 -22.98 -7.54
CA ILE A 101 15.71 -21.75 -6.79
C ILE A 101 16.75 -20.96 -7.58
N VAL A 102 17.79 -21.61 -8.11
CA VAL A 102 18.81 -20.94 -8.92
C VAL A 102 18.20 -20.29 -10.15
N LEU A 103 17.36 -21.01 -10.92
CA LEU A 103 16.69 -20.44 -12.08
C LEU A 103 15.69 -19.34 -11.70
N SER A 104 14.98 -19.49 -10.60
CA SER A 104 14.11 -18.43 -10.05
C SER A 104 14.92 -17.16 -9.77
N GLY A 105 16.09 -17.29 -9.13
CA GLY A 105 17.00 -16.17 -8.89
C GLY A 105 17.44 -15.49 -10.18
N LEU A 106 17.77 -16.26 -11.22
CA LEU A 106 18.13 -15.73 -12.54
C LEU A 106 16.97 -14.92 -13.14
N ILE A 107 15.75 -15.45 -13.10
CA ILE A 107 14.57 -14.74 -13.59
C ILE A 107 14.34 -13.46 -12.79
N MET A 108 14.49 -13.47 -11.45
CA MET A 108 14.39 -12.25 -10.62
C MET A 108 15.41 -11.18 -11.02
N VAL A 109 16.65 -11.57 -11.36
CA VAL A 109 17.67 -10.64 -11.90
C VAL A 109 17.18 -10.02 -13.20
N VAL A 110 16.68 -10.82 -14.14
CA VAL A 110 16.13 -10.34 -15.42
C VAL A 110 14.95 -9.39 -15.19
N LEU A 111 13.99 -9.75 -14.33
CA LEU A 111 12.87 -8.88 -13.95
C LEU A 111 13.35 -7.54 -13.38
N GLY A 112 14.41 -7.54 -12.57
CA GLY A 112 15.03 -6.34 -12.02
C GLY A 112 15.69 -5.45 -13.09
N PHE A 113 16.33 -6.04 -14.12
CA PHE A 113 16.88 -5.30 -15.27
C PHE A 113 15.78 -4.71 -16.16
N LEU A 114 14.72 -5.47 -16.41
CA LEU A 114 13.55 -5.01 -17.14
C LEU A 114 12.70 -3.98 -16.35
N ARG A 115 13.13 -3.61 -15.14
CA ARG A 115 12.44 -2.66 -14.24
C ARG A 115 11.02 -3.11 -13.88
N LEU A 116 10.80 -4.39 -13.80
CA LEU A 116 9.50 -5.01 -13.49
C LEU A 116 9.21 -5.09 -11.98
N GLY A 117 9.96 -4.40 -11.13
CA GLY A 117 9.58 -4.18 -9.71
C GLY A 117 8.19 -3.53 -9.54
N ILE A 118 7.69 -2.92 -10.61
CA ILE A 118 6.32 -2.40 -10.69
C ILE A 118 5.26 -3.52 -10.72
N LEU A 119 5.63 -4.78 -11.00
CA LEU A 119 4.68 -5.90 -11.05
C LEU A 119 3.87 -6.05 -9.76
N SER A 120 4.45 -5.70 -8.61
CA SER A 120 3.72 -5.71 -7.33
C SER A 120 2.51 -4.78 -7.30
N ASP A 121 2.42 -3.81 -8.20
CA ASP A 121 1.30 -2.88 -8.28
C ASP A 121 0.12 -3.44 -9.09
N PHE A 122 0.35 -4.53 -9.85
CA PHE A 122 -0.69 -5.20 -10.63
C PHE A 122 -1.45 -6.30 -9.87
N PHE A 123 -1.19 -6.45 -8.59
CA PHE A 123 -1.93 -7.39 -7.76
C PHE A 123 -2.92 -6.65 -6.86
N PRO A 124 -4.20 -7.05 -6.85
CA PRO A 124 -5.16 -6.50 -5.90
C PRO A 124 -4.70 -6.78 -4.46
N SER A 125 -4.68 -5.75 -3.60
CA SER A 125 -4.21 -5.89 -2.22
C SER A 125 -4.99 -6.98 -1.46
N THR A 126 -6.27 -7.11 -1.70
CA THR A 126 -7.13 -8.11 -1.07
C THR A 126 -6.83 -9.54 -1.53
N ALA A 127 -6.49 -9.74 -2.82
CA ALA A 127 -6.06 -11.05 -3.31
C ALA A 127 -4.75 -11.48 -2.65
N ILE A 128 -3.79 -10.55 -2.45
CA ILE A 128 -2.56 -10.82 -1.70
C ILE A 128 -2.86 -11.22 -0.26
N GLN A 129 -3.78 -10.54 0.41
CA GLN A 129 -4.19 -10.87 1.79
C GLN A 129 -4.82 -12.27 1.87
N GLY A 130 -5.66 -12.64 0.90
CA GLY A 130 -6.24 -13.98 0.79
C GLY A 130 -5.18 -15.06 0.57
N MET A 131 -4.18 -14.77 -0.28
CA MET A 131 -3.03 -15.64 -0.48
C MET A 131 -2.20 -15.83 0.79
N LEU A 132 -1.87 -14.75 1.49
CA LEU A 132 -1.11 -14.82 2.76
C LEU A 132 -1.86 -15.62 3.82
N ALA A 133 -3.18 -15.46 3.90
CA ALA A 133 -4.01 -16.25 4.80
C ALA A 133 -3.98 -17.73 4.44
N ALA A 134 -4.03 -18.10 3.14
CA ALA A 134 -3.93 -19.49 2.69
C ALA A 134 -2.58 -20.12 3.05
N ILE A 135 -1.48 -19.37 2.86
CA ILE A 135 -0.14 -19.77 3.31
C ILE A 135 -0.13 -20.00 4.82
N GLY A 136 -0.74 -19.06 5.60
CA GLY A 136 -0.86 -19.19 7.04
C GLY A 136 -1.59 -20.45 7.47
N VAL A 137 -2.72 -20.75 6.84
CA VAL A 137 -3.48 -22.01 7.07
C VAL A 137 -2.63 -23.23 6.72
N GLY A 138 -1.90 -23.19 5.60
CA GLY A 138 -1.03 -24.31 5.18
C GLY A 138 0.10 -24.60 6.18
N ILE A 139 0.77 -23.55 6.67
CA ILE A 139 1.81 -23.69 7.69
C ILE A 139 1.19 -24.22 8.99
N PHE A 140 0.08 -23.64 9.43
CA PHE A 140 -0.62 -24.06 10.64
C PHE A 140 -1.03 -25.52 10.59
N ALA A 141 -1.67 -25.95 9.50
CA ALA A 141 -2.18 -27.31 9.34
C ALA A 141 -1.10 -28.37 9.46
N LYS A 142 0.10 -28.13 8.87
CA LYS A 142 1.21 -29.10 8.96
C LYS A 142 1.95 -29.00 10.30
N GLN A 143 2.26 -27.81 10.73
CA GLN A 143 3.13 -27.58 11.87
C GLN A 143 2.46 -27.85 13.22
N ILE A 144 1.13 -27.87 13.32
CA ILE A 144 0.44 -28.21 14.54
C ILE A 144 0.68 -29.67 14.95
N HIS A 145 0.75 -30.58 13.98
CA HIS A 145 1.06 -31.99 14.24
C HIS A 145 2.50 -32.16 14.76
N VAL A 146 3.45 -31.50 14.09
CA VAL A 146 4.88 -31.50 14.52
C VAL A 146 5.04 -30.87 15.92
N MET A 147 4.31 -29.79 16.20
CA MET A 147 4.30 -29.16 17.52
C MET A 147 3.79 -30.12 18.61
N LEU A 148 2.79 -30.92 18.31
CA LEU A 148 2.23 -31.92 19.22
C LEU A 148 3.07 -33.24 19.27
N GLY A 149 4.24 -33.27 18.63
CA GLY A 149 5.15 -34.40 18.64
C GLY A 149 5.00 -35.37 17.47
N ASN A 150 4.02 -35.19 16.58
CA ASN A 150 3.78 -36.07 15.43
C ASN A 150 4.32 -35.45 14.14
N SER A 151 5.52 -35.87 13.73
CA SER A 151 6.16 -35.39 12.48
C SER A 151 5.75 -36.21 11.25
N ASP A 152 5.12 -37.37 11.43
CA ASP A 152 4.89 -38.33 10.35
C ASP A 152 3.55 -38.17 9.65
N GLU A 153 2.75 -37.14 10.06
CA GLU A 153 1.48 -36.86 9.40
C GLU A 153 1.67 -36.20 8.03
N HIS A 154 1.14 -36.89 7.02
CA HIS A 154 1.14 -36.45 5.63
C HIS A 154 -0.26 -36.46 5.05
N GLY A 155 -0.51 -35.61 4.08
CA GLY A 155 -1.80 -35.55 3.39
C GLY A 155 -2.10 -34.19 2.78
N SER A 156 -3.32 -34.07 2.23
CA SER A 156 -3.81 -32.78 1.77
C SER A 156 -4.02 -31.83 2.97
N LEU A 157 -4.02 -30.52 2.70
CA LEU A 157 -4.20 -29.51 3.73
C LEU A 157 -5.49 -29.70 4.53
N VAL A 158 -6.57 -30.08 3.86
CA VAL A 158 -7.87 -30.37 4.49
C VAL A 158 -7.76 -31.63 5.38
N THR A 159 -7.12 -32.67 4.89
CA THR A 159 -6.90 -33.91 5.67
C THR A 159 -6.10 -33.63 6.94
N LEU A 160 -5.04 -32.83 6.84
CA LEU A 160 -4.23 -32.43 8.01
C LEU A 160 -5.08 -31.67 9.04
N LEU A 161 -5.89 -30.69 8.60
CA LEU A 161 -6.78 -29.97 9.52
C LEU A 161 -7.79 -30.89 10.21
N MET A 162 -8.34 -31.88 9.51
CA MET A 162 -9.30 -32.84 10.07
C MET A 162 -8.66 -33.81 11.07
N LYS A 163 -7.37 -34.11 10.94
CA LYS A 163 -6.63 -35.00 11.83
C LYS A 163 -6.10 -34.34 13.12
N ILE A 164 -6.29 -33.03 13.29
CA ILE A 164 -5.83 -32.34 14.52
C ILE A 164 -6.40 -32.97 15.78
N PRO A 165 -7.72 -33.27 15.88
CA PRO A 165 -8.28 -33.92 17.06
C PRO A 165 -7.63 -35.28 17.38
N ASP A 166 -7.37 -36.10 16.34
CA ASP A 166 -6.74 -37.42 16.48
C ASP A 166 -5.30 -37.28 17.02
N THR A 167 -4.55 -36.28 16.55
CA THR A 167 -3.18 -36.01 17.03
C THR A 167 -3.20 -35.55 18.51
N ILE A 168 -4.17 -34.74 18.90
CA ILE A 168 -4.34 -34.35 20.31
C ILE A 168 -4.68 -35.56 21.16
N GLN A 169 -5.58 -36.42 20.72
CA GLN A 169 -5.95 -37.65 21.41
C GLN A 169 -4.70 -38.55 21.56
N THR A 170 -3.93 -38.76 20.49
CA THR A 170 -2.70 -39.53 20.51
C THR A 170 -1.71 -38.99 21.53
N LEU A 171 -1.52 -37.67 21.63
CA LEU A 171 -0.65 -37.06 22.64
C LEU A 171 -1.10 -37.36 24.07
N CYS A 172 -2.41 -37.43 24.32
CA CYS A 172 -2.96 -37.70 25.64
C CYS A 172 -2.93 -39.18 26.03
N THR A 173 -2.91 -40.10 25.04
CA THR A 173 -3.01 -41.56 25.24
C THR A 173 -1.73 -42.33 24.96
N THR A 174 -0.63 -41.65 24.57
CA THR A 174 0.60 -42.31 24.15
C THR A 174 1.41 -42.82 25.34
N ASP A 175 1.89 -44.05 25.21
CA ASP A 175 2.91 -44.63 26.13
C ASP A 175 4.33 -44.23 25.73
N ASN A 176 4.52 -43.58 24.58
CA ASN A 176 5.83 -43.16 24.10
C ASN A 176 6.26 -41.87 24.80
N THR A 177 7.16 -41.99 25.75
CA THR A 177 7.69 -40.89 26.54
C THR A 177 8.34 -39.79 25.70
N SER A 178 9.05 -40.15 24.64
CA SER A 178 9.70 -39.20 23.74
C SER A 178 8.68 -38.34 22.98
N PHE A 179 7.59 -38.94 22.45
CA PHE A 179 6.49 -38.25 21.82
C PHE A 179 5.80 -37.29 22.81
N PHE A 180 5.53 -37.76 24.04
CA PHE A 180 4.86 -36.96 25.06
C PHE A 180 5.67 -35.73 25.45
N TYR A 181 6.99 -35.89 25.72
CA TYR A 181 7.87 -34.76 26.03
C TYR A 181 8.01 -33.79 24.87
N ALA A 182 8.10 -34.27 23.61
CA ALA A 182 8.16 -33.43 22.47
C ALA A 182 6.88 -32.55 22.33
N GLY A 183 5.71 -33.14 22.55
CA GLY A 183 4.44 -32.43 22.56
C GLY A 183 4.34 -31.38 23.68
N ILE A 184 4.75 -31.71 24.88
CA ILE A 184 4.81 -30.74 26.02
C ILE A 184 5.71 -29.55 25.68
N VAL A 185 6.92 -29.79 25.15
CA VAL A 185 7.83 -28.71 24.73
C VAL A 185 7.19 -27.85 23.69
N GLY A 186 6.49 -28.42 22.71
CA GLY A 186 5.77 -27.67 21.69
C GLY A 186 4.67 -26.79 22.29
N VAL A 187 3.82 -27.34 23.18
CA VAL A 187 2.75 -26.58 23.84
C VAL A 187 3.31 -25.44 24.70
N VAL A 188 4.32 -25.72 25.53
CA VAL A 188 4.98 -24.68 26.36
C VAL A 188 5.61 -23.61 25.48
N SER A 189 6.23 -23.99 24.37
CA SER A 189 6.81 -23.04 23.40
C SER A 189 5.73 -22.14 22.78
N LEU A 190 4.55 -22.69 22.46
CA LEU A 190 3.42 -21.90 21.97
C LEU A 190 2.91 -20.93 23.05
N LEU A 191 2.82 -21.36 24.30
CA LEU A 191 2.45 -20.47 25.42
C LEU A 191 3.46 -19.34 25.59
N ILE A 192 4.77 -19.60 25.47
CA ILE A 192 5.82 -18.56 25.49
C ILE A 192 5.54 -17.54 24.37
N MET A 193 5.24 -17.98 23.13
CA MET A 193 4.92 -17.07 22.01
C MET A 193 3.70 -16.20 22.29
N ILE A 194 2.65 -16.76 22.91
CA ILE A 194 1.40 -16.04 23.19
C ILE A 194 1.58 -15.02 24.31
N PHE A 195 2.24 -15.43 25.39
CA PHE A 195 2.31 -14.63 26.61
C PHE A 195 3.47 -13.63 26.62
N HIS A 196 4.55 -13.86 25.87
CA HIS A 196 5.71 -12.98 25.82
C HIS A 196 5.33 -11.51 25.57
N ALA A 197 4.44 -11.24 24.61
CA ALA A 197 4.00 -9.88 24.28
C ALA A 197 3.18 -9.21 25.40
N LYS A 198 2.61 -9.98 26.34
CA LYS A 198 1.83 -9.48 27.49
C LYS A 198 2.70 -9.10 28.68
N ILE A 199 3.92 -9.59 28.74
CA ILE A 199 4.87 -9.32 29.84
C ILE A 199 5.48 -7.95 29.58
N ARG A 200 5.16 -6.94 30.42
CA ARG A 200 5.62 -5.55 30.26
C ARG A 200 7.04 -5.29 30.81
N ASN A 201 7.80 -6.35 31.19
CA ASN A 201 9.15 -6.17 31.68
C ASN A 201 10.11 -5.85 30.53
N LYS A 202 10.77 -4.69 30.58
CA LYS A 202 11.68 -4.17 29.54
C LYS A 202 12.86 -5.10 29.26
N TYR A 203 13.42 -5.73 30.30
CA TYR A 203 14.55 -6.66 30.14
C TYR A 203 14.13 -8.00 29.53
N PHE A 204 12.93 -8.47 29.89
CA PHE A 204 12.37 -9.68 29.29
C PHE A 204 12.07 -9.53 27.81
N GLN A 205 11.58 -8.37 27.40
CA GLN A 205 11.29 -8.08 26.00
C GLN A 205 12.52 -7.77 25.14
N LEU A 206 13.69 -7.55 25.75
CA LEU A 206 14.94 -7.40 25.01
C LEU A 206 15.30 -8.68 24.24
N ILE A 207 14.97 -9.85 24.82
CA ILE A 207 15.15 -11.14 24.16
C ILE A 207 13.83 -11.51 23.47
N PRO A 208 13.82 -11.71 22.14
CA PRO A 208 12.61 -12.08 21.39
C PRO A 208 12.05 -13.44 21.83
N ALA A 209 10.71 -13.60 21.73
CA ALA A 209 10.03 -14.84 22.11
C ALA A 209 10.64 -16.12 21.49
N PRO A 210 11.00 -16.16 20.18
CA PRO A 210 11.65 -17.34 19.61
C PRO A 210 12.96 -17.73 20.29
N MET A 211 13.73 -16.76 20.80
CA MET A 211 14.97 -17.07 21.52
C MET A 211 14.71 -17.62 22.92
N TRP A 212 13.67 -17.12 23.62
CA TRP A 212 13.22 -17.71 24.88
C TRP A 212 12.85 -19.19 24.74
N ILE A 213 12.25 -19.57 23.60
CA ILE A 213 11.93 -20.96 23.28
C ILE A 213 13.21 -21.78 23.12
N VAL A 214 14.21 -21.25 22.41
CA VAL A 214 15.51 -21.93 22.26
C VAL A 214 16.18 -22.10 23.64
N VAL A 215 16.22 -21.05 24.46
CA VAL A 215 16.78 -21.09 25.80
C VAL A 215 16.05 -22.13 26.69
N PHE A 216 14.72 -22.16 26.62
CA PHE A 216 13.89 -23.13 27.32
C PHE A 216 14.21 -24.57 26.86
N ALA A 217 14.24 -24.83 25.57
CA ALA A 217 14.44 -26.15 25.00
C ALA A 217 15.85 -26.69 25.29
N VAL A 218 16.88 -25.86 25.11
CA VAL A 218 18.27 -26.21 25.42
C VAL A 218 18.46 -26.36 26.95
N GLY A 219 17.86 -25.45 27.73
CA GLY A 219 17.88 -25.51 29.19
C GLY A 219 17.27 -26.79 29.74
N MET A 220 16.14 -27.23 29.14
CA MET A 220 15.52 -28.52 29.50
C MET A 220 16.48 -29.70 29.21
N SER A 221 17.15 -29.69 28.04
CA SER A 221 18.11 -30.72 27.69
C SER A 221 19.25 -30.80 28.69
N TYR A 222 19.84 -29.67 29.07
CA TYR A 222 20.87 -29.64 30.10
C TYR A 222 20.35 -30.04 31.49
N PHE A 223 19.13 -29.72 31.84
CA PHE A 223 18.53 -30.13 33.13
C PHE A 223 18.44 -31.64 33.21
N PHE A 224 18.00 -32.36 32.19
CA PHE A 224 17.97 -33.82 32.18
C PHE A 224 19.37 -34.43 32.26
N GLN A 225 20.35 -33.92 31.52
CA GLN A 225 21.70 -34.43 31.47
C GLN A 225 22.49 -34.19 32.79
N LEU A 226 22.44 -32.94 33.31
CA LEU A 226 23.30 -32.53 34.41
C LEU A 226 22.66 -32.75 35.78
N VAL A 227 21.35 -32.52 35.94
CA VAL A 227 20.64 -32.59 37.21
C VAL A 227 20.08 -33.99 37.45
N LEU A 228 19.35 -34.52 36.46
CA LEU A 228 18.75 -35.84 36.59
C LEU A 228 19.69 -36.99 36.21
N LYS A 229 20.84 -36.69 35.59
CA LYS A 229 21.81 -37.67 35.09
C LYS A 229 21.15 -38.75 34.18
N GLN A 230 20.13 -38.38 33.46
CA GLN A 230 19.40 -39.23 32.54
C GLN A 230 19.70 -38.84 31.10
N GLU A 231 19.48 -39.77 30.16
CA GLU A 231 19.54 -39.48 28.76
C GLU A 231 18.45 -38.44 28.38
N HIS A 232 18.64 -37.75 27.28
CA HIS A 232 17.65 -36.77 26.78
C HIS A 232 16.30 -37.48 26.58
N PRO A 233 15.18 -36.96 27.17
CA PRO A 233 13.90 -37.67 27.14
C PRO A 233 13.26 -37.72 25.76
N ILE A 234 13.78 -36.93 24.80
CA ILE A 234 13.32 -36.85 23.40
C ILE A 234 14.36 -37.54 22.52
N ASP A 235 13.93 -38.55 21.77
CA ASP A 235 14.77 -39.27 20.82
C ASP A 235 15.39 -38.36 19.77
N GLN A 236 16.54 -38.76 19.27
CA GLN A 236 17.32 -37.99 18.30
C GLN A 236 16.55 -37.69 17.00
N LYS A 237 15.58 -38.53 16.62
CA LYS A 237 14.71 -38.31 15.46
C LYS A 237 13.79 -37.07 15.60
N TRP A 238 13.50 -36.65 16.82
CA TRP A 238 12.64 -35.49 17.13
C TRP A 238 13.45 -34.21 17.40
N LEU A 239 14.79 -34.31 17.34
CA LEU A 239 15.71 -33.18 17.51
C LEU A 239 16.15 -32.66 16.12
N ILE A 240 16.67 -31.43 16.10
CA ILE A 240 17.25 -30.87 14.88
C ILE A 240 18.48 -31.67 14.46
N ASN A 241 18.46 -32.20 13.25
CA ASN A 241 19.62 -32.86 12.68
C ASN A 241 20.52 -31.85 11.94
N ILE A 242 21.61 -31.46 12.56
CA ILE A 242 22.68 -30.66 11.93
C ILE A 242 23.92 -31.54 11.82
N PRO A 243 24.47 -31.74 10.62
CA PRO A 243 25.71 -32.51 10.45
C PRO A 243 26.89 -31.94 11.25
N ASN A 244 27.81 -32.78 11.71
CA ASN A 244 29.02 -32.33 12.40
C ASN A 244 29.92 -31.49 11.49
N ASP A 245 30.00 -31.86 10.23
CA ASP A 245 30.67 -31.09 9.17
C ASP A 245 29.62 -30.49 8.24
N VAL A 246 29.38 -29.19 8.44
CA VAL A 246 28.40 -28.43 7.68
C VAL A 246 28.75 -28.35 6.20
N PHE A 247 30.04 -28.29 5.89
CA PHE A 247 30.52 -28.07 4.52
C PHE A 247 30.51 -29.36 3.69
N SER A 248 30.73 -30.52 4.29
CA SER A 248 30.73 -31.80 3.60
C SER A 248 29.34 -32.31 3.21
N THR A 249 28.29 -31.77 3.82
CA THR A 249 26.89 -32.21 3.63
C THR A 249 26.04 -31.20 2.84
N LEU A 250 26.68 -30.20 2.23
CA LEU A 250 25.98 -29.26 1.36
C LEU A 250 25.36 -30.01 0.17
N SER A 251 24.07 -29.77 -0.02
CA SER A 251 23.35 -30.27 -1.21
C SER A 251 23.57 -29.30 -2.37
N PHE A 252 23.81 -29.87 -3.55
CA PHE A 252 24.00 -29.07 -4.77
C PHE A 252 22.81 -29.17 -5.69
N PRO A 253 22.53 -28.14 -6.53
CA PRO A 253 21.43 -28.15 -7.46
C PRO A 253 21.61 -29.19 -8.55
N ASN A 254 20.55 -29.96 -8.85
CA ASN A 254 20.48 -30.90 -9.94
C ASN A 254 19.57 -30.41 -11.06
N PHE A 255 20.10 -30.17 -12.23
CA PHE A 255 19.37 -29.63 -13.39
C PHE A 255 18.82 -30.72 -14.34
N GLY A 256 18.87 -32.00 -13.96
CA GLY A 256 18.52 -33.15 -14.85
C GLY A 256 17.07 -33.16 -15.34
N ILE A 257 16.15 -32.41 -14.69
CA ILE A 257 14.72 -32.38 -15.05
C ILE A 257 14.24 -31.01 -15.55
N ILE A 258 15.13 -30.15 -16.03
CA ILE A 258 14.86 -28.75 -16.39
C ILE A 258 13.72 -28.58 -17.41
N TYR A 259 13.53 -29.58 -18.31
CA TYR A 259 12.49 -29.52 -19.33
C TYR A 259 11.14 -30.09 -18.90
N GLN A 260 11.02 -30.61 -17.68
CA GLN A 260 9.76 -31.13 -17.18
C GLN A 260 8.79 -30.01 -16.82
N ALA A 261 7.52 -30.13 -17.19
CA ALA A 261 6.48 -29.12 -16.85
C ALA A 261 6.38 -28.86 -15.35
N LYS A 262 6.51 -29.90 -14.50
CA LYS A 262 6.49 -29.75 -13.03
C LYS A 262 7.65 -28.89 -12.53
N PHE A 263 8.83 -29.02 -13.12
CA PHE A 263 10.00 -28.20 -12.76
C PHE A 263 9.79 -26.73 -13.16
N ILE A 264 9.32 -26.49 -14.39
CA ILE A 264 9.01 -25.14 -14.88
C ILE A 264 7.94 -24.46 -13.99
N THR A 265 6.91 -25.23 -13.60
CA THR A 265 5.89 -24.73 -12.67
C THR A 265 6.49 -24.35 -11.31
N ALA A 266 7.39 -25.14 -10.76
CA ALA A 266 8.11 -24.84 -9.53
C ALA A 266 8.94 -23.55 -9.66
N VAL A 267 9.70 -23.39 -10.75
CA VAL A 267 10.49 -22.16 -11.02
C VAL A 267 9.59 -20.93 -11.08
N ILE A 268 8.47 -20.98 -11.81
CA ILE A 268 7.54 -19.87 -11.93
C ILE A 268 6.90 -19.55 -10.56
N SER A 269 6.49 -20.58 -9.82
CA SER A 269 5.89 -20.41 -8.50
C SER A 269 6.84 -19.72 -7.52
N ILE A 270 8.07 -20.23 -7.41
CA ILE A 270 9.10 -19.67 -6.53
C ILE A 270 9.41 -18.23 -6.94
N THR A 271 9.62 -17.96 -8.22
CA THR A 271 9.93 -16.61 -8.75
C THR A 271 8.82 -15.61 -8.40
N LEU A 272 7.58 -15.99 -8.68
CA LEU A 272 6.42 -15.11 -8.51
C LEU A 272 6.23 -14.75 -7.03
N ILE A 273 6.24 -15.75 -6.15
CA ILE A 273 6.03 -15.55 -4.72
C ILE A 273 7.20 -14.82 -4.07
N ALA A 274 8.43 -15.21 -4.37
CA ALA A 274 9.63 -14.55 -3.86
C ALA A 274 9.66 -13.07 -4.26
N SER A 275 9.31 -12.77 -5.50
CA SER A 275 9.25 -11.39 -5.99
C SER A 275 8.15 -10.58 -5.31
N ILE A 276 6.92 -11.12 -5.23
CA ILE A 276 5.80 -10.42 -4.58
C ILE A 276 6.08 -10.20 -3.10
N GLU A 277 6.45 -11.25 -2.35
CA GLU A 277 6.74 -11.15 -0.92
C GLU A 277 7.83 -10.12 -0.64
N SER A 278 8.91 -10.13 -1.43
CA SER A 278 10.00 -9.17 -1.27
C SER A 278 9.58 -7.74 -1.58
N LEU A 279 8.90 -7.52 -2.71
CA LEU A 279 8.50 -6.18 -3.12
C LEU A 279 7.48 -5.54 -2.16
N LEU A 280 6.54 -6.34 -1.64
CA LEU A 280 5.59 -5.88 -0.61
C LEU A 280 6.30 -5.60 0.71
N SER A 281 7.22 -6.46 1.10
CA SER A 281 8.02 -6.30 2.32
C SER A 281 8.86 -5.03 2.27
N ILE A 282 9.52 -4.75 1.15
CA ILE A 282 10.32 -3.53 0.95
C ILE A 282 9.44 -2.29 1.11
N LYS A 283 8.26 -2.26 0.46
CA LYS A 283 7.33 -1.12 0.56
C LYS A 283 6.84 -0.91 1.99
N ALA A 284 6.50 -1.98 2.71
CA ALA A 284 6.07 -1.90 4.09
C ALA A 284 7.19 -1.40 5.01
N VAL A 285 8.43 -1.84 4.79
CA VAL A 285 9.59 -1.41 5.57
C VAL A 285 9.98 0.04 5.29
N ASP A 286 9.82 0.53 4.05
CA ASP A 286 10.01 1.95 3.71
C ASP A 286 9.08 2.86 4.53
N GLN A 287 7.85 2.41 4.83
CA GLN A 287 6.92 3.14 5.71
C GLN A 287 7.36 3.15 7.17
N LEU A 288 8.04 2.08 7.61
CA LEU A 288 8.55 1.95 8.98
C LEU A 288 9.89 2.67 9.16
N ASP A 289 10.63 2.98 8.10
CA ASP A 289 11.94 3.65 8.19
C ASP A 289 11.78 5.03 8.84
N PRO A 290 12.42 5.30 9.99
CA PRO A 290 12.32 6.60 10.66
C PRO A 290 12.75 7.79 9.78
N LEU A 291 13.62 7.54 8.79
CA LEU A 291 14.08 8.52 7.83
C LEU A 291 13.22 8.58 6.55
N LYS A 292 12.13 7.77 6.48
CA LYS A 292 11.18 7.73 5.36
C LYS A 292 11.83 7.60 3.98
N ARG A 293 13.01 6.94 3.89
CA ARG A 293 13.76 6.79 2.64
C ARG A 293 13.09 5.77 1.73
N ARG A 294 13.09 6.07 0.44
CA ARG A 294 12.58 5.15 -0.59
C ARG A 294 13.65 4.15 -1.00
N SER A 295 13.30 2.89 -0.98
CA SER A 295 14.13 1.81 -1.52
C SER A 295 14.05 1.75 -3.04
N ASN A 296 15.18 1.43 -3.68
CA ASN A 296 15.19 1.13 -5.10
C ASN A 296 14.79 -0.34 -5.32
N VAL A 297 13.51 -0.58 -5.51
CA VAL A 297 12.92 -1.93 -5.63
C VAL A 297 13.52 -2.75 -6.78
N ASN A 298 13.91 -2.12 -7.91
CA ASN A 298 14.53 -2.83 -9.02
C ASN A 298 15.98 -3.24 -8.70
N LYS A 299 16.70 -2.42 -7.94
CA LYS A 299 18.03 -2.75 -7.44
C LYS A 299 17.95 -3.90 -6.44
N ASP A 300 16.97 -3.86 -5.53
CA ASP A 300 16.74 -4.96 -4.58
C ASP A 300 16.36 -6.24 -5.29
N LEU A 301 15.48 -6.20 -6.27
CA LEU A 301 15.06 -7.39 -7.02
C LEU A 301 16.26 -8.06 -7.72
N LYS A 302 17.20 -7.27 -8.29
CA LYS A 302 18.46 -7.79 -8.83
C LYS A 302 19.33 -8.42 -7.75
N ALA A 303 19.52 -7.73 -6.63
CA ALA A 303 20.34 -8.21 -5.53
C ALA A 303 19.75 -9.48 -4.87
N LEU A 304 18.43 -9.53 -4.70
CA LEU A 304 17.70 -10.71 -4.22
C LEU A 304 17.84 -11.88 -5.17
N GLY A 305 17.74 -11.63 -6.49
CA GLY A 305 17.94 -12.67 -7.50
C GLY A 305 19.35 -13.26 -7.45
N VAL A 306 20.39 -12.41 -7.36
CA VAL A 306 21.77 -12.86 -7.18
C VAL A 306 21.95 -13.64 -5.88
N ALA A 307 21.40 -13.13 -4.77
CA ALA A 307 21.46 -13.79 -3.47
C ALA A 307 20.75 -15.16 -3.49
N THR A 308 19.60 -15.26 -4.17
CA THR A 308 18.85 -16.50 -4.34
C THR A 308 19.66 -17.52 -5.18
N MET A 309 20.31 -17.07 -6.25
CA MET A 309 21.18 -17.94 -7.06
C MET A 309 22.34 -18.50 -6.23
N VAL A 310 23.06 -17.61 -5.54
CA VAL A 310 24.21 -18.02 -4.69
C VAL A 310 23.75 -18.92 -3.56
N SER A 311 22.65 -18.60 -2.90
CA SER A 311 22.05 -19.45 -1.87
C SER A 311 21.72 -20.84 -2.39
N GLY A 312 21.03 -20.94 -3.55
CA GLY A 312 20.68 -22.22 -4.17
C GLY A 312 21.90 -23.06 -4.55
N PHE A 313 22.97 -22.46 -5.04
CA PHE A 313 24.23 -23.17 -5.32
C PHE A 313 24.92 -23.68 -4.06
N LEU A 314 24.77 -22.98 -2.93
CA LEU A 314 25.32 -23.38 -1.63
C LEU A 314 24.39 -24.32 -0.83
N GLY A 315 23.29 -24.80 -1.42
CA GLY A 315 22.32 -25.66 -0.73
C GLY A 315 21.37 -24.91 0.20
N GLY A 316 21.26 -23.58 0.05
CA GLY A 316 20.34 -22.74 0.81
C GLY A 316 19.00 -22.54 0.12
N LEU A 317 18.00 -22.16 0.91
CA LEU A 317 16.69 -21.76 0.41
C LEU A 317 16.77 -20.44 -0.36
N ASN A 318 15.68 -20.09 -1.04
CA ASN A 318 15.58 -18.80 -1.69
C ASN A 318 15.61 -17.62 -0.70
N VAL A 319 16.13 -16.49 -1.17
CA VAL A 319 16.30 -15.28 -0.38
C VAL A 319 15.20 -14.27 -0.70
N VAL A 320 14.50 -13.80 0.33
CA VAL A 320 13.50 -12.74 0.23
C VAL A 320 13.71 -11.67 1.30
N THR A 321 13.10 -10.52 1.12
CA THR A 321 12.99 -9.50 2.18
C THR A 321 11.85 -9.87 3.12
N VAL A 322 12.08 -9.83 4.45
CA VAL A 322 11.13 -10.30 5.46
C VAL A 322 10.67 -9.15 6.35
N ILE A 323 9.36 -8.77 6.29
CA ILE A 323 8.79 -7.67 7.08
C ILE A 323 9.03 -7.84 8.57
N ALA A 324 8.73 -9.02 9.13
CA ALA A 324 8.79 -9.25 10.58
C ALA A 324 10.19 -8.99 11.17
N ARG A 325 11.24 -9.47 10.48
CA ARG A 325 12.63 -9.24 10.89
C ARG A 325 13.04 -7.79 10.66
N SER A 326 12.62 -7.19 9.56
CA SER A 326 12.91 -5.79 9.23
C SER A 326 12.25 -4.83 10.22
N SER A 327 11.02 -5.11 10.67
CA SER A 327 10.35 -4.32 11.71
C SER A 327 11.12 -4.33 13.03
N VAL A 328 11.66 -5.48 13.43
CA VAL A 328 12.52 -5.58 14.62
C VAL A 328 13.81 -4.78 14.43
N ASN A 329 14.40 -4.83 13.23
CA ASN A 329 15.58 -4.04 12.89
C ASN A 329 15.31 -2.53 13.04
N VAL A 330 14.21 -2.04 12.51
CA VAL A 330 13.79 -0.64 12.65
C VAL A 330 13.51 -0.26 14.11
N ASN A 331 12.79 -1.11 14.84
CA ASN A 331 12.46 -0.87 16.26
C ASN A 331 13.72 -0.80 17.14
N ASN A 332 14.79 -1.51 16.77
CA ASN A 332 16.10 -1.42 17.41
C ASN A 332 16.97 -0.27 16.84
N LYS A 333 16.34 0.70 16.16
CA LYS A 333 16.97 1.93 15.66
C LYS A 333 18.08 1.70 14.63
N ALA A 334 17.98 0.63 13.83
CA ALA A 334 18.86 0.45 12.69
C ALA A 334 18.75 1.63 11.71
N THR A 335 19.87 2.11 11.20
CA THR A 335 19.93 3.29 10.34
C THR A 335 20.32 2.98 8.91
N ASN A 336 20.98 1.85 8.67
CA ASN A 336 21.46 1.47 7.36
C ASN A 336 21.60 -0.05 7.22
N ARG A 337 21.85 -0.50 5.99
CA ARG A 337 21.93 -1.94 5.64
C ARG A 337 23.09 -2.71 6.24
N SER A 338 24.03 -2.06 6.97
CA SER A 338 25.06 -2.78 7.72
C SER A 338 24.45 -3.66 8.83
N SER A 339 23.26 -3.32 9.34
CA SER A 339 22.53 -4.20 10.27
C SER A 339 22.22 -5.57 9.68
N ASN A 340 21.92 -5.64 8.36
CA ASN A 340 21.71 -6.91 7.67
C ASN A 340 23.00 -7.72 7.51
N LEU A 341 24.15 -7.04 7.35
CA LEU A 341 25.45 -7.69 7.37
C LEU A 341 25.76 -8.27 8.74
N PHE A 342 25.57 -7.48 9.82
CA PHE A 342 25.82 -7.98 11.18
C PHE A 342 24.88 -9.11 11.55
N HIS A 343 23.62 -9.04 11.13
CA HIS A 343 22.65 -10.14 11.26
C HIS A 343 23.22 -11.44 10.63
N ALA A 344 23.74 -11.37 9.42
CA ALA A 344 24.35 -12.54 8.76
C ALA A 344 25.60 -13.04 9.48
N LEU A 345 26.47 -12.14 9.94
CA LEU A 345 27.68 -12.50 10.69
C LEU A 345 27.34 -13.18 12.02
N PHE A 346 26.37 -12.67 12.78
CA PHE A 346 25.94 -13.30 14.02
C PHE A 346 25.31 -14.66 13.79
N LEU A 347 24.51 -14.84 12.71
CA LEU A 347 23.98 -16.17 12.34
C LEU A 347 25.11 -17.16 12.03
N LEU A 348 26.15 -16.72 11.32
CA LEU A 348 27.31 -17.55 11.03
C LEU A 348 28.06 -17.92 12.31
N ILE A 349 28.26 -16.96 13.22
CA ILE A 349 28.87 -17.19 14.54
C ILE A 349 28.05 -18.21 15.33
N PHE A 350 26.72 -18.04 15.38
CA PHE A 350 25.86 -19.00 16.11
C PHE A 350 25.93 -20.40 15.51
N LEU A 351 25.96 -20.52 14.20
CA LEU A 351 26.07 -21.80 13.52
C LEU A 351 27.40 -22.49 13.82
N LEU A 352 28.49 -21.74 13.86
CA LEU A 352 29.83 -22.32 14.06
C LEU A 352 30.15 -22.63 15.54
N LEU A 353 29.72 -21.75 16.47
CA LEU A 353 30.05 -21.88 17.88
C LEU A 353 29.04 -22.68 18.69
N PHE A 354 27.74 -22.63 18.33
CA PHE A 354 26.67 -23.23 19.12
C PHE A 354 26.02 -24.45 18.43
N GLN A 355 26.74 -25.12 17.54
CA GLN A 355 26.22 -26.26 16.80
C GLN A 355 25.70 -27.39 17.72
N SER A 356 26.41 -27.70 18.82
CA SER A 356 26.00 -28.70 19.77
C SER A 356 24.68 -28.35 20.48
N GLN A 357 24.48 -27.09 20.84
CA GLN A 357 23.26 -26.60 21.46
C GLN A 357 22.08 -26.58 20.46
N LEU A 358 22.34 -26.25 19.21
CA LEU A 358 21.32 -26.28 18.17
C LEU A 358 20.77 -27.68 17.94
N LYS A 359 21.58 -28.72 18.06
CA LYS A 359 21.14 -30.12 17.94
C LYS A 359 20.23 -30.58 19.09
N MET A 360 20.23 -29.86 20.20
CA MET A 360 19.38 -30.16 21.35
C MET A 360 17.99 -29.56 21.27
N ILE A 361 17.69 -28.78 20.21
CA ILE A 361 16.40 -28.14 20.03
C ILE A 361 15.41 -29.14 19.44
N PRO A 362 14.26 -29.42 20.11
CA PRO A 362 13.23 -30.28 19.54
C PRO A 362 12.53 -29.63 18.34
N LEU A 363 12.14 -30.44 17.35
CA LEU A 363 11.37 -30.00 16.18
C LEU A 363 10.05 -29.34 16.60
N SER A 364 9.42 -29.85 17.67
CA SER A 364 8.17 -29.32 18.22
C SER A 364 8.30 -27.87 18.71
N ALA A 365 9.45 -27.48 19.24
CA ALA A 365 9.71 -26.10 19.66
C ALA A 365 9.74 -25.13 18.48
N LEU A 366 10.39 -25.51 17.37
CA LEU A 366 10.39 -24.71 16.13
C LEU A 366 9.01 -24.69 15.46
N ALA A 367 8.32 -25.83 15.48
CA ALA A 367 6.95 -25.93 14.94
C ALA A 367 5.98 -25.01 15.67
N ALA A 368 6.11 -24.84 17.00
CA ALA A 368 5.30 -23.89 17.78
C ALA A 368 5.45 -22.43 17.30
N ILE A 369 6.68 -22.02 16.95
CA ILE A 369 6.93 -20.68 16.38
C ILE A 369 6.20 -20.53 15.03
N LEU A 370 6.23 -21.57 14.21
CA LEU A 370 5.57 -21.57 12.89
C LEU A 370 4.05 -21.65 13.00
N VAL A 371 3.49 -22.43 13.93
CA VAL A 371 2.05 -22.46 14.25
C VAL A 371 1.56 -21.06 14.60
N PHE A 372 2.26 -20.36 15.49
CA PHE A 372 1.92 -18.99 15.85
C PHE A 372 2.01 -18.01 14.67
N THR A 373 3.03 -18.16 13.82
CA THR A 373 3.20 -17.34 12.61
C THR A 373 2.09 -17.62 11.60
N GLY A 374 1.76 -18.89 11.36
CA GLY A 374 0.65 -19.30 10.49
C GLY A 374 -0.69 -18.76 10.97
N TYR A 375 -0.97 -18.85 12.28
CA TYR A 375 -2.14 -18.25 12.89
C TYR A 375 -2.21 -16.73 12.66
N LYS A 376 -1.11 -16.00 12.84
CA LYS A 376 -1.07 -14.55 12.60
C LYS A 376 -1.39 -14.17 11.16
N LEU A 377 -0.91 -14.94 10.19
CA LEU A 377 -1.19 -14.69 8.77
C LEU A 377 -2.68 -14.92 8.43
N ALA A 378 -3.31 -15.94 9.04
CA ALA A 378 -4.71 -16.31 8.83
C ALA A 378 -5.65 -15.80 9.93
N ALA A 379 -5.20 -14.85 10.77
CA ALA A 379 -5.95 -14.41 11.94
C ALA A 379 -7.35 -13.90 11.58
N PRO A 380 -8.39 -14.21 12.37
CA PRO A 380 -9.74 -13.69 12.16
C PRO A 380 -9.82 -12.17 12.11
N SER A 381 -8.91 -11.47 12.81
CA SER A 381 -8.79 -10.01 12.74
C SER A 381 -8.48 -9.50 11.32
N ASN A 382 -7.71 -10.24 10.53
CA ASN A 382 -7.40 -9.88 9.13
C ASN A 382 -8.66 -10.02 8.26
N ILE A 383 -9.44 -11.08 8.46
CA ILE A 383 -10.72 -11.28 7.76
C ILE A 383 -11.72 -10.16 8.11
N LEU A 384 -11.80 -9.80 9.40
CA LEU A 384 -12.64 -8.70 9.86
C LEU A 384 -12.18 -7.35 9.29
N ALA A 385 -10.89 -7.11 9.17
CA ALA A 385 -10.36 -5.91 8.55
C ALA A 385 -10.79 -5.81 7.07
N VAL A 386 -10.67 -6.90 6.31
CA VAL A 386 -11.14 -6.96 4.92
C VAL A 386 -12.66 -6.75 4.82
N SER A 387 -13.45 -7.35 5.71
CA SER A 387 -14.91 -7.21 5.70
C SER A 387 -15.38 -5.77 5.92
N LYS A 388 -14.64 -4.99 6.72
CA LYS A 388 -14.89 -3.55 6.93
C LYS A 388 -14.68 -2.70 5.68
N VAL A 389 -13.77 -3.12 4.80
CA VAL A 389 -13.51 -2.42 3.53
C VAL A 389 -14.69 -2.58 2.57
N GLY A 390 -15.25 -3.80 2.48
CA GLY A 390 -16.43 -4.08 1.67
C GLY A 390 -16.70 -5.57 1.49
N LYS A 391 -17.96 -5.92 1.24
CA LYS A 391 -18.37 -7.32 1.00
C LYS A 391 -17.72 -7.89 -0.27
N GLU A 392 -17.54 -7.05 -1.29
CA GLU A 392 -16.85 -7.38 -2.54
C GLU A 392 -15.38 -7.76 -2.29
N GLN A 393 -14.71 -7.06 -1.37
CA GLN A 393 -13.33 -7.37 -0.98
C GLN A 393 -13.27 -8.70 -0.22
N LEU A 394 -14.22 -8.94 0.66
CA LEU A 394 -14.33 -10.21 1.37
C LEU A 394 -14.53 -11.38 0.40
N PHE A 395 -15.29 -11.18 -0.67
CA PHE A 395 -15.50 -12.20 -1.70
C PHE A 395 -14.19 -12.49 -2.47
N VAL A 396 -13.42 -11.48 -2.86
CA VAL A 396 -12.07 -11.65 -3.47
C VAL A 396 -11.14 -12.41 -2.53
N PHE A 397 -11.12 -12.03 -1.25
CA PHE A 397 -10.31 -12.68 -0.23
C PHE A 397 -10.61 -14.18 -0.14
N PHE A 398 -11.89 -14.57 0.02
CA PHE A 398 -12.28 -15.97 0.12
C PHE A 398 -12.10 -16.73 -1.20
N ALA A 399 -12.36 -16.13 -2.34
CA ALA A 399 -12.10 -16.75 -3.63
C ALA A 399 -10.60 -17.11 -3.78
N THR A 400 -9.70 -16.20 -3.39
CA THR A 400 -8.26 -16.45 -3.41
C THR A 400 -7.87 -17.51 -2.38
N LEU A 401 -8.34 -17.36 -1.13
CA LEU A 401 -8.05 -18.26 -0.02
C LEU A 401 -8.45 -19.71 -0.36
N LEU A 402 -9.72 -19.92 -0.71
CA LEU A 402 -10.25 -21.25 -0.96
C LEU A 402 -9.61 -21.89 -2.19
N THR A 403 -9.47 -21.15 -3.29
CA THR A 403 -8.80 -21.69 -4.48
C THR A 403 -7.35 -22.09 -4.15
N THR A 404 -6.62 -21.30 -3.37
CA THR A 404 -5.26 -21.67 -2.95
C THR A 404 -5.23 -22.93 -2.11
N ILE A 405 -6.17 -23.10 -1.17
CA ILE A 405 -6.25 -24.27 -0.27
C ILE A 405 -6.57 -25.55 -1.05
N PHE A 406 -7.47 -25.47 -2.02
CA PHE A 406 -7.95 -26.66 -2.75
C PHE A 406 -7.13 -27.00 -4.01
N THR A 407 -6.33 -26.05 -4.52
CA THR A 407 -5.60 -26.27 -5.79
C THR A 407 -4.12 -25.95 -5.65
N SER A 408 -3.75 -24.69 -5.92
CA SER A 408 -2.38 -24.21 -5.82
C SER A 408 -2.37 -22.70 -5.60
N LEU A 409 -1.25 -22.20 -5.11
CA LEU A 409 -1.05 -20.80 -4.82
C LEU A 409 -1.11 -19.92 -6.07
N ILE A 410 -0.58 -20.40 -7.21
CA ILE A 410 -0.66 -19.68 -8.49
C ILE A 410 -2.12 -19.53 -8.95
N LEU A 411 -2.87 -20.65 -8.93
CA LEU A 411 -4.28 -20.63 -9.33
C LEU A 411 -5.11 -19.75 -8.39
N GLY A 412 -4.79 -19.75 -7.09
CA GLY A 412 -5.43 -18.88 -6.11
C GLY A 412 -5.25 -17.39 -6.42
N ILE A 413 -4.02 -16.95 -6.68
CA ILE A 413 -3.75 -15.56 -7.07
C ILE A 413 -4.47 -15.20 -8.36
N PHE A 414 -4.39 -16.08 -9.36
CA PHE A 414 -5.03 -15.86 -10.65
C PHE A 414 -6.55 -15.75 -10.50
N MET A 415 -7.17 -16.61 -9.68
CA MET A 415 -8.59 -16.53 -9.36
C MET A 415 -8.94 -15.23 -8.62
N GLY A 416 -8.10 -14.78 -7.69
CA GLY A 416 -8.27 -13.49 -7.02
C GLY A 416 -8.26 -12.30 -7.99
N ILE A 417 -7.35 -12.30 -8.96
CA ILE A 417 -7.29 -11.29 -10.01
C ILE A 417 -8.56 -11.33 -10.88
N ILE A 418 -8.93 -12.51 -11.37
CA ILE A 418 -10.15 -12.69 -12.19
C ILE A 418 -11.39 -12.21 -11.42
N THR A 419 -11.53 -12.64 -10.17
CA THR A 419 -12.67 -12.25 -9.33
C THR A 419 -12.72 -10.72 -9.16
N THR A 420 -11.57 -10.07 -8.93
CA THR A 420 -11.50 -8.61 -8.85
C THR A 420 -11.94 -7.96 -10.17
N PHE A 421 -11.48 -8.48 -11.31
CA PHE A 421 -11.89 -7.99 -12.63
C PHE A 421 -13.41 -8.12 -12.85
N LEU A 422 -13.97 -9.28 -12.56
CA LEU A 422 -15.41 -9.53 -12.70
C LEU A 422 -16.23 -8.58 -11.83
N LEU A 423 -15.82 -8.39 -10.57
CA LEU A 423 -16.49 -7.44 -9.67
C LEU A 423 -16.40 -6.00 -10.18
N HIS A 424 -15.24 -5.58 -10.71
CA HIS A 424 -15.09 -4.24 -11.29
C HIS A 424 -15.99 -4.04 -12.51
N ILE A 425 -16.13 -5.06 -13.37
CA ILE A 425 -17.07 -5.02 -14.53
C ILE A 425 -18.51 -4.87 -14.03
N VAL A 426 -18.93 -5.68 -13.05
CA VAL A 426 -20.28 -5.61 -12.48
C VAL A 426 -20.54 -4.23 -11.83
N MET A 427 -19.57 -3.69 -11.10
CA MET A 427 -19.70 -2.39 -10.43
C MET A 427 -19.78 -1.22 -11.40
N ASN A 428 -19.10 -1.28 -12.55
CA ASN A 428 -19.07 -0.21 -13.55
C ASN A 428 -20.22 -0.25 -14.56
N LYS A 429 -20.96 -1.37 -14.64
CA LYS A 429 -22.10 -1.57 -15.57
C LYS A 429 -21.80 -1.35 -17.07
N ASN A 430 -20.55 -1.06 -17.45
CA ASN A 430 -20.17 -0.80 -18.84
C ASN A 430 -18.85 -1.51 -19.19
N VAL A 431 -18.98 -2.70 -19.76
CA VAL A 431 -17.87 -3.60 -20.10
C VAL A 431 -16.94 -2.98 -21.17
N VAL A 432 -17.49 -2.34 -22.17
CA VAL A 432 -16.71 -1.75 -23.28
C VAL A 432 -15.86 -0.58 -22.78
N LEU A 433 -16.46 0.29 -21.96
CA LEU A 433 -15.75 1.42 -21.36
C LEU A 433 -14.62 0.93 -20.43
N PHE A 434 -14.87 -0.15 -19.69
CA PHE A 434 -13.89 -0.77 -18.80
C PHE A 434 -12.63 -1.18 -19.57
N PHE A 435 -12.75 -2.03 -20.62
CA PHE A 435 -11.61 -2.49 -21.39
C PHE A 435 -10.91 -1.37 -22.17
N ARG A 436 -11.67 -0.45 -22.77
CA ARG A 436 -11.11 0.70 -23.47
C ARG A 436 -10.25 1.58 -22.56
N ASN A 437 -10.69 1.83 -21.34
CA ASN A 437 -10.00 2.68 -20.39
C ASN A 437 -8.82 2.00 -19.70
N MET A 438 -8.80 0.67 -19.66
CA MET A 438 -7.65 -0.08 -19.16
C MET A 438 -6.40 0.15 -20.01
N LEU A 439 -6.56 0.29 -21.34
CA LEU A 439 -5.46 0.43 -22.29
C LEU A 439 -5.06 1.88 -22.54
N LYS A 440 -5.98 2.85 -22.44
CA LYS A 440 -5.72 4.26 -22.74
C LYS A 440 -5.10 5.01 -21.53
N PRO A 441 -4.23 6.02 -21.78
CA PRO A 441 -3.76 6.90 -20.72
C PRO A 441 -4.93 7.63 -20.05
N ASN A 442 -5.01 7.56 -18.73
CA ASN A 442 -6.08 8.15 -17.94
C ASN A 442 -5.61 9.23 -16.96
N VAL A 443 -4.33 9.57 -16.96
CA VAL A 443 -3.71 10.51 -16.01
C VAL A 443 -3.03 11.65 -16.78
N LEU A 444 -3.47 12.87 -16.50
CA LEU A 444 -2.84 14.11 -16.96
C LEU A 444 -2.18 14.81 -15.77
N MET A 445 -0.99 15.37 -15.97
CA MET A 445 -0.26 16.12 -14.95
C MET A 445 0.28 17.39 -15.57
N PHE A 446 0.09 18.51 -14.89
CA PHE A 446 0.65 19.82 -15.26
C PHE A 446 1.00 20.61 -14.00
N LYS A 447 1.87 21.60 -14.15
CA LYS A 447 2.22 22.53 -13.07
C LYS A 447 1.42 23.80 -13.24
N GLU A 448 0.72 24.22 -12.18
CA GLU A 448 -0.06 25.45 -12.16
C GLU A 448 0.84 26.67 -11.99
N THR A 449 0.30 27.86 -12.24
CA THR A 449 1.03 29.14 -12.13
C THR A 449 1.50 29.45 -10.69
N ASP A 450 0.81 28.88 -9.68
CA ASP A 450 1.18 29.00 -8.25
C ASP A 450 2.28 28.01 -7.83
N GLY A 451 2.81 27.23 -8.79
CA GLY A 451 3.85 26.23 -8.55
C GLY A 451 3.33 24.86 -8.11
N SER A 452 2.03 24.70 -7.79
CA SER A 452 1.45 23.41 -7.39
C SER A 452 1.29 22.46 -8.59
N TYR A 453 1.41 21.15 -8.33
CA TYR A 453 1.16 20.12 -9.34
C TYR A 453 -0.31 19.72 -9.31
N TYR A 454 -0.94 19.72 -10.47
CA TYR A 454 -2.31 19.24 -10.66
C TYR A 454 -2.31 17.94 -11.46
N VAL A 455 -2.88 16.88 -10.86
CA VAL A 455 -2.92 15.53 -11.43
C VAL A 455 -4.37 15.11 -11.61
N SER A 456 -4.89 15.16 -12.83
CA SER A 456 -6.26 14.76 -13.15
C SER A 456 -6.31 13.29 -13.56
N VAL A 457 -7.17 12.53 -12.90
CA VAL A 457 -7.45 11.12 -13.20
C VAL A 457 -8.81 11.02 -13.86
N LYS A 458 -8.85 10.42 -15.08
CA LYS A 458 -10.07 10.32 -15.88
C LYS A 458 -10.58 8.89 -15.97
N ASN A 459 -11.89 8.77 -16.20
CA ASN A 459 -12.62 7.53 -16.48
C ASN A 459 -12.62 6.56 -15.31
N PHE A 460 -11.53 5.84 -15.07
CA PHE A 460 -11.52 4.85 -14.04
C PHE A 460 -10.09 4.55 -13.54
N SER A 461 -9.93 4.33 -12.25
CA SER A 461 -8.64 4.04 -11.62
C SER A 461 -8.73 2.75 -10.82
N SER A 462 -7.95 1.75 -11.24
CA SER A 462 -7.87 0.44 -10.59
C SER A 462 -6.42 -0.02 -10.46
N PHE A 463 -6.21 -1.12 -9.74
CA PHE A 463 -4.90 -1.73 -9.58
C PHE A 463 -4.17 -1.93 -10.93
N VAL A 464 -4.88 -2.19 -12.02
CA VAL A 464 -4.29 -2.44 -13.35
C VAL A 464 -3.65 -1.20 -13.96
N ASN A 465 -4.26 -0.03 -13.81
CA ASN A 465 -3.78 1.22 -14.40
C ASN A 465 -3.16 2.18 -13.38
N PHE A 466 -3.17 1.84 -12.09
CA PHE A 466 -2.62 2.64 -11.02
C PHE A 466 -1.14 2.99 -11.22
N TYR A 467 -0.36 2.12 -11.85
CA TYR A 467 1.05 2.38 -12.15
C TYR A 467 1.28 3.69 -12.92
N ARG A 468 0.30 4.12 -13.73
CA ARG A 468 0.37 5.38 -14.49
C ARG A 468 0.28 6.60 -13.58
N LEU A 469 -0.66 6.56 -12.64
CA LEU A 469 -0.80 7.59 -11.61
C LEU A 469 0.44 7.61 -10.72
N LYS A 470 0.88 6.45 -10.25
CA LYS A 470 2.06 6.28 -9.42
C LYS A 470 3.33 6.82 -10.09
N ASN A 471 3.55 6.54 -11.38
CA ASN A 471 4.71 7.05 -12.11
C ASN A 471 4.71 8.58 -12.21
N LYS A 472 3.54 9.21 -12.36
CA LYS A 472 3.43 10.67 -12.36
C LYS A 472 3.67 11.24 -10.97
N LEU A 473 3.07 10.68 -9.93
CA LEU A 473 3.27 11.12 -8.55
C LEU A 473 4.73 10.97 -8.09
N ASN A 474 5.41 9.91 -8.51
CA ASN A 474 6.83 9.69 -8.18
C ASN A 474 7.80 10.67 -8.86
N LEU A 475 7.37 11.44 -9.85
CA LEU A 475 8.17 12.52 -10.46
C LEU A 475 8.12 13.82 -9.63
N ILE A 476 7.17 13.92 -8.70
CA ILE A 476 6.97 15.12 -7.87
C ILE A 476 7.73 14.93 -6.56
N SER A 477 8.45 15.95 -6.13
CA SER A 477 9.13 15.99 -4.85
C SER A 477 8.13 16.03 -3.69
N GLU A 478 8.41 15.34 -2.60
CA GLU A 478 7.47 15.16 -1.48
C GLU A 478 7.21 16.44 -0.67
N ASN A 479 8.04 17.47 -0.85
CA ASN A 479 7.89 18.81 -0.25
C ASN A 479 7.06 19.77 -1.12
N GLU A 480 6.60 19.33 -2.29
CA GLU A 480 5.79 20.14 -3.20
C GLU A 480 4.29 20.04 -2.85
N ASN A 481 3.51 20.96 -3.42
CA ASN A 481 2.06 20.94 -3.29
C ASN A 481 1.45 20.16 -4.47
N VAL A 482 0.62 19.17 -4.18
CA VAL A 482 -0.01 18.32 -5.19
C VAL A 482 -1.52 18.26 -4.96
N VAL A 483 -2.27 18.46 -6.03
CA VAL A 483 -3.72 18.24 -6.06
C VAL A 483 -4.01 17.08 -7.00
N VAL A 484 -4.58 16.00 -6.48
CA VAL A 484 -5.03 14.84 -7.27
C VAL A 484 -6.54 14.89 -7.42
N ASP A 485 -6.99 15.02 -8.67
CA ASP A 485 -8.40 15.19 -9.00
C ASP A 485 -9.01 13.91 -9.57
N PHE A 486 -9.93 13.30 -8.82
CA PHE A 486 -10.76 12.17 -9.21
C PHE A 486 -12.16 12.58 -9.69
N SER A 487 -12.47 13.87 -9.83
CA SER A 487 -13.81 14.33 -10.20
C SER A 487 -14.29 13.78 -11.56
N ARG A 488 -13.36 13.52 -12.48
CA ARG A 488 -13.62 12.93 -13.80
C ARG A 488 -13.46 11.41 -13.84
N CYS A 489 -13.25 10.78 -12.68
CA CYS A 489 -13.12 9.33 -12.54
C CYS A 489 -14.48 8.74 -12.15
N SER A 490 -14.95 7.70 -12.83
CA SER A 490 -16.23 7.06 -12.52
C SER A 490 -16.12 6.02 -11.42
N PHE A 491 -14.93 5.43 -11.28
CA PHE A 491 -14.65 4.36 -10.30
C PHE A 491 -13.21 4.41 -9.83
N VAL A 492 -13.02 4.25 -8.52
CA VAL A 492 -11.71 4.13 -7.86
C VAL A 492 -11.73 2.87 -6.99
N ASP A 493 -10.82 1.94 -7.24
CA ASP A 493 -10.78 0.68 -6.50
C ASP A 493 -10.09 0.80 -5.13
N ASN A 494 -10.24 -0.25 -4.31
CA ASN A 494 -9.63 -0.37 -3.00
C ASN A 494 -8.11 -0.19 -3.02
N THR A 495 -7.43 -0.83 -3.96
CA THR A 495 -5.95 -0.79 -4.05
C THR A 495 -5.45 0.62 -4.35
N VAL A 496 -6.18 1.36 -5.20
CA VAL A 496 -5.87 2.77 -5.47
C VAL A 496 -6.11 3.62 -4.23
N MET A 497 -7.26 3.44 -3.55
CA MET A 497 -7.58 4.20 -2.32
C MET A 497 -6.51 4.01 -1.24
N GLU A 498 -6.07 2.78 -0.99
CA GLU A 498 -5.03 2.44 -0.03
C GLU A 498 -3.69 3.11 -0.37
N ASN A 499 -3.28 3.05 -1.63
CA ASN A 499 -2.05 3.68 -2.08
C ASN A 499 -2.11 5.21 -2.03
N ILE A 500 -3.24 5.83 -2.37
CA ILE A 500 -3.42 7.29 -2.28
C ILE A 500 -3.29 7.77 -0.83
N HIS A 501 -3.85 7.05 0.15
CA HIS A 501 -3.64 7.35 1.57
C HIS A 501 -2.16 7.35 1.95
N THR A 502 -1.41 6.36 1.47
CA THR A 502 0.04 6.29 1.69
C THR A 502 0.78 7.52 1.12
N TYR A 503 0.33 8.05 -0.04
CA TYR A 503 0.91 9.27 -0.60
C TYR A 503 0.56 10.50 0.23
N VAL A 504 -0.68 10.62 0.73
CA VAL A 504 -1.10 11.71 1.63
C VAL A 504 -0.18 11.77 2.85
N ASP A 505 -0.04 10.66 3.58
CA ASP A 505 0.80 10.58 4.78
C ASP A 505 2.26 10.95 4.47
N LYS A 506 2.76 10.51 3.32
CA LYS A 506 4.14 10.71 2.91
C LYS A 506 4.49 12.16 2.59
N PHE A 507 3.60 12.87 1.90
CA PHE A 507 3.80 14.29 1.60
C PHE A 507 3.67 15.14 2.86
N GLU A 508 2.73 14.81 3.76
CA GLU A 508 2.56 15.51 5.05
C GLU A 508 3.80 15.35 5.95
N ASP A 509 4.38 14.16 6.01
CA ASP A 509 5.62 13.90 6.76
C ASP A 509 6.82 14.75 6.26
N GLN A 510 6.82 15.16 4.99
CA GLN A 510 7.88 15.96 4.36
C GLN A 510 7.52 17.45 4.19
N GLN A 511 6.50 17.92 4.92
CA GLN A 511 5.99 19.31 4.87
C GLN A 511 5.41 19.72 3.50
N GLY A 512 5.14 18.77 2.61
CA GLY A 512 4.38 19.00 1.40
C GLY A 512 2.88 18.93 1.66
N ASN A 513 2.09 19.42 0.71
CA ASN A 513 0.64 19.29 0.77
C ASN A 513 0.14 18.36 -0.34
N PHE A 514 -0.55 17.29 0.03
CA PHE A 514 -1.17 16.35 -0.89
C PHE A 514 -2.68 16.36 -0.71
N GLU A 515 -3.37 17.04 -1.60
CA GLU A 515 -4.81 17.17 -1.56
C GLU A 515 -5.49 16.24 -2.57
N VAL A 516 -6.54 15.57 -2.17
CA VAL A 516 -7.38 14.70 -3.02
C VAL A 516 -8.76 15.32 -3.15
N ILE A 517 -9.15 15.66 -4.36
CA ILE A 517 -10.45 16.28 -4.67
C ILE A 517 -11.31 15.36 -5.52
N GLY A 518 -12.63 15.56 -5.48
CA GLY A 518 -13.60 14.85 -6.31
C GLY A 518 -14.04 13.48 -5.78
N LEU A 519 -13.46 12.95 -4.69
CA LEU A 519 -13.92 11.70 -4.07
C LEU A 519 -15.27 11.87 -3.33
N ASP A 520 -15.60 13.06 -2.94
CA ASP A 520 -16.88 13.46 -2.36
C ASP A 520 -18.06 13.36 -3.33
N LEU A 521 -17.77 13.27 -4.63
CA LEU A 521 -18.78 13.01 -5.67
C LEU A 521 -19.15 11.52 -5.79
N HIS A 522 -18.38 10.63 -5.19
CA HIS A 522 -18.54 9.18 -5.30
C HIS A 522 -19.25 8.62 -4.07
N GLY A 523 -20.13 7.64 -4.29
CA GLY A 523 -20.66 6.81 -3.22
C GLY A 523 -19.70 5.66 -2.88
N ALA A 524 -19.64 5.27 -1.60
CA ALA A 524 -18.94 4.10 -1.11
C ALA A 524 -19.91 3.06 -0.56
N ALA A 525 -19.52 1.79 -0.54
CA ALA A 525 -20.34 0.73 0.04
C ALA A 525 -20.24 0.67 1.57
N THR A 526 -19.13 1.16 2.13
CA THR A 526 -18.83 1.17 3.57
C THR A 526 -18.18 2.48 4.00
N THR A 527 -18.09 2.68 5.30
CA THR A 527 -17.41 3.86 5.93
C THR A 527 -15.89 3.76 5.90
N HIS A 528 -15.34 2.63 5.46
CA HIS A 528 -13.90 2.43 5.50
C HIS A 528 -13.17 3.38 4.54
N PRO A 529 -12.03 4.02 4.94
CA PRO A 529 -11.28 4.94 4.07
C PRO A 529 -10.87 4.33 2.73
N PHE A 530 -10.57 3.03 2.72
CA PHE A 530 -10.15 2.29 1.53
C PHE A 530 -11.29 1.65 0.75
N ALA A 531 -12.56 1.92 1.11
CA ALA A 531 -13.69 1.39 0.36
C ALA A 531 -13.66 1.88 -1.10
N PRO A 532 -13.97 1.02 -2.07
CA PRO A 532 -14.07 1.42 -3.47
C PRO A 532 -15.10 2.53 -3.65
N ARG A 533 -14.78 3.49 -4.50
CA ARG A 533 -15.60 4.68 -4.80
C ARG A 533 -16.24 4.57 -6.17
N ASN A 534 -17.53 4.87 -6.28
CA ASN A 534 -18.27 4.82 -7.55
C ASN A 534 -19.23 6.00 -7.66
N ILE A 535 -19.15 6.74 -8.77
CA ILE A 535 -19.98 7.93 -9.02
C ILE A 535 -21.47 7.58 -9.22
N ASN A 536 -21.77 6.35 -9.66
CA ASN A 536 -23.13 5.87 -9.88
C ASN A 536 -23.84 5.41 -8.60
N LYS A 537 -23.16 5.35 -7.46
CA LYS A 537 -23.79 5.08 -6.15
C LYS A 537 -24.26 6.39 -5.57
N ASP A 538 -25.52 6.41 -5.11
CA ASP A 538 -26.09 7.60 -4.46
C ASP A 538 -25.27 7.98 -3.23
N PRO A 539 -24.67 9.18 -3.18
CA PRO A 539 -23.97 9.66 -2.00
C PRO A 539 -24.90 9.86 -0.78
N LYS A 540 -26.23 9.89 -0.96
CA LYS A 540 -27.21 9.98 0.14
C LYS A 540 -27.13 8.81 1.11
N LEU A 541 -26.70 7.61 0.67
CA LEU A 541 -26.37 6.49 1.55
C LEU A 541 -25.19 6.82 2.51
N ASN A 542 -24.46 7.89 2.24
CA ASN A 542 -23.29 8.31 3.01
C ASN A 542 -23.65 9.39 4.07
N LYS A 543 -24.91 9.69 4.36
CA LYS A 543 -25.31 10.70 5.36
C LYS A 543 -24.74 10.43 6.78
N GLU A 544 -24.38 9.18 7.07
CA GLU A 544 -23.67 8.76 8.30
C GLU A 544 -22.18 8.51 8.10
N LEU A 545 -21.67 8.71 6.89
CA LEU A 545 -20.30 8.39 6.52
C LEU A 545 -19.36 9.54 6.82
N LEU A 546 -18.20 9.22 7.34
CA LEU A 546 -17.09 10.13 7.57
C LEU A 546 -16.85 11.04 6.36
N LEU A 547 -16.84 12.34 6.59
CA LEU A 547 -16.47 13.34 5.60
C LEU A 547 -15.09 13.00 4.99
N THR A 548 -14.92 13.26 3.71
CA THR A 548 -13.61 13.17 3.08
C THR A 548 -12.65 14.18 3.73
N LYS A 549 -11.34 13.98 3.58
CA LYS A 549 -10.34 14.93 4.10
C LYS A 549 -10.58 16.34 3.54
N ARG A 550 -10.91 16.44 2.24
CA ARG A 550 -11.28 17.73 1.62
C ARG A 550 -12.49 18.36 2.31
N GLN A 551 -13.55 17.59 2.56
CA GLN A 551 -14.76 18.09 3.22
C GLN A 551 -14.48 18.59 4.64
N LYS A 552 -13.66 17.89 5.42
CA LYS A 552 -13.22 18.33 6.75
C LYS A 552 -12.44 19.64 6.69
N ASN A 553 -11.57 19.78 5.71
CA ASN A 553 -10.82 21.02 5.54
C ASN A 553 -11.71 22.18 5.09
N ILE A 554 -12.72 21.91 4.25
CA ILE A 554 -13.74 22.91 3.88
C ILE A 554 -14.56 23.35 5.12
N GLU A 555 -14.92 22.40 5.99
CA GLU A 555 -15.60 22.69 7.25
C GLU A 555 -14.77 23.62 8.16
N VAL A 556 -13.46 23.39 8.23
CA VAL A 556 -12.54 24.28 8.96
C VAL A 556 -12.54 25.69 8.35
N ILE A 557 -12.44 25.80 7.00
CA ILE A 557 -12.53 27.11 6.32
C ILE A 557 -13.86 27.79 6.61
N ALA A 558 -14.98 27.08 6.56
CA ALA A 558 -16.28 27.64 6.89
C ALA A 558 -16.29 28.22 8.30
N SER A 559 -15.71 27.49 9.26
CA SER A 559 -15.56 27.97 10.65
C SER A 559 -14.67 29.22 10.75
N ASP A 560 -13.54 29.26 10.03
CA ASP A 560 -12.61 30.40 10.01
C ASP A 560 -13.28 31.69 9.51
N PHE A 561 -14.18 31.57 8.53
CA PHE A 561 -14.94 32.72 8.02
C PHE A 561 -16.30 32.98 8.74
N GLY A 562 -16.67 32.12 9.68
CA GLY A 562 -17.97 32.19 10.37
C GLY A 562 -19.15 31.79 9.45
N TRP A 563 -18.92 30.96 8.45
CA TRP A 563 -19.93 30.46 7.52
C TRP A 563 -20.44 29.09 7.99
N SER A 564 -21.71 28.78 7.66
CA SER A 564 -22.24 27.41 7.86
C SER A 564 -21.80 26.49 6.74
N TYR A 565 -21.56 25.22 7.06
CA TYR A 565 -21.16 24.20 6.08
C TYR A 565 -22.19 23.07 5.98
N THR A 566 -22.59 22.74 4.76
CA THR A 566 -23.50 21.63 4.45
C THR A 566 -22.87 20.77 3.36
N PRO A 567 -22.36 19.58 3.69
CA PRO A 567 -21.63 18.73 2.73
C PRO A 567 -22.52 18.17 1.61
N TYR A 568 -23.80 17.90 1.92
CA TYR A 568 -24.77 17.34 0.97
C TYR A 568 -26.02 18.22 0.97
N VAL A 569 -26.30 18.84 -0.16
CA VAL A 569 -27.46 19.70 -0.37
C VAL A 569 -28.61 18.85 -0.91
N GLU A 570 -29.80 18.95 -0.32
CA GLU A 570 -30.95 18.12 -0.73
C GLU A 570 -31.59 18.66 -2.00
N GLU A 571 -31.68 19.96 -2.16
CA GLU A 571 -32.20 20.61 -3.35
C GLU A 571 -31.09 21.28 -4.14
N SER A 572 -31.07 21.06 -5.46
CA SER A 572 -30.14 21.74 -6.34
C SER A 572 -30.44 23.23 -6.43
N MET A 573 -29.42 24.06 -6.47
CA MET A 573 -29.54 25.52 -6.52
C MET A 573 -29.82 25.96 -7.96
N HIS A 574 -31.09 25.81 -8.42
CA HIS A 574 -31.46 26.18 -9.78
C HIS A 574 -31.45 27.69 -10.04
N TRP A 575 -31.48 28.55 -9.02
CA TRP A 575 -31.37 30.00 -9.18
C TRP A 575 -30.08 30.47 -9.87
N ILE A 576 -28.99 29.65 -9.82
CA ILE A 576 -27.75 29.96 -10.54
C ILE A 576 -27.94 29.90 -12.08
N GLU A 577 -28.99 29.24 -12.56
CA GLU A 577 -29.32 29.18 -13.99
C GLU A 577 -29.79 30.55 -14.55
N GLU A 578 -30.04 31.54 -13.69
CA GLU A 578 -30.30 32.93 -14.06
C GLU A 578 -29.08 33.66 -14.64
N PHE A 579 -27.87 33.20 -14.31
CA PHE A 579 -26.64 33.75 -14.87
C PHE A 579 -26.42 33.35 -16.33
N ASN A 580 -25.88 34.27 -17.14
CA ASN A 580 -25.65 34.05 -18.59
C ASN A 580 -24.77 32.83 -18.84
N TYR A 581 -23.80 32.57 -17.96
CA TYR A 581 -22.95 31.38 -18.03
C TYR A 581 -23.76 30.08 -18.08
N PHE A 582 -24.89 30.02 -17.41
CA PHE A 582 -25.73 28.81 -17.35
C PHE A 582 -26.85 28.76 -18.41
N LYS A 583 -27.06 29.78 -19.25
CA LYS A 583 -28.17 29.81 -20.29
C LYS A 583 -28.17 28.58 -21.21
N THR A 584 -26.99 28.00 -21.48
CA THR A 584 -26.84 26.81 -22.32
C THR A 584 -26.49 25.55 -21.55
N LYS A 585 -26.47 25.63 -20.21
CA LYS A 585 -26.02 24.59 -19.30
C LYS A 585 -27.15 24.22 -18.34
N GLN A 586 -27.19 22.96 -17.95
CA GLN A 586 -28.21 22.46 -17.02
C GLN A 586 -27.56 21.96 -15.72
N VAL A 587 -27.96 22.56 -14.60
CA VAL A 587 -27.51 22.16 -13.27
C VAL A 587 -28.08 20.78 -12.90
N GLN A 588 -27.22 19.92 -12.40
CA GLN A 588 -27.59 18.54 -11.99
C GLN A 588 -27.63 18.42 -10.47
N THR A 589 -26.57 18.84 -9.79
CA THR A 589 -26.45 18.75 -8.34
C THR A 589 -25.51 19.82 -7.79
N THR A 590 -25.77 20.24 -6.55
CA THR A 590 -24.86 21.07 -5.74
C THR A 590 -24.42 20.32 -4.50
N LYS A 591 -23.18 20.56 -4.06
CA LYS A 591 -22.56 19.92 -2.87
C LYS A 591 -21.62 20.89 -2.18
N ASN A 592 -21.17 20.52 -0.99
CA ASN A 592 -20.18 21.28 -0.23
C ASN A 592 -20.53 22.77 -0.11
N LEU A 593 -21.78 23.04 0.31
CA LEU A 593 -22.28 24.39 0.45
C LEU A 593 -21.74 25.06 1.70
N LEU A 594 -20.99 26.15 1.51
CA LEU A 594 -20.67 27.11 2.55
C LEU A 594 -21.63 28.29 2.40
N LYS A 595 -22.30 28.70 3.46
CA LYS A 595 -23.30 29.78 3.40
C LYS A 595 -23.12 30.76 4.54
N ASN A 596 -23.17 32.06 4.19
CA ASN A 596 -23.29 33.15 5.12
C ASN A 596 -24.49 33.98 4.70
N LYS A 597 -25.44 34.24 5.58
CA LYS A 597 -26.69 34.96 5.31
C LYS A 597 -27.14 35.03 3.86
N ASN A 598 -26.39 35.73 3.00
CA ASN A 598 -26.71 35.99 1.61
C ASN A 598 -25.69 35.38 0.60
N ASP A 599 -24.45 35.11 1.03
CA ASP A 599 -23.39 34.63 0.19
C ASP A 599 -23.27 33.10 0.27
N ALA A 600 -22.88 32.49 -0.81
CA ALA A 600 -22.77 31.04 -0.91
C ALA A 600 -21.57 30.60 -1.75
N LEU A 601 -20.73 29.70 -1.23
CA LEU A 601 -19.74 28.98 -2.01
C LEU A 601 -20.16 27.51 -2.09
N PHE A 602 -20.10 26.93 -3.27
CA PHE A 602 -20.57 25.55 -3.50
C PHE A 602 -19.86 24.88 -4.65
N ASP A 603 -19.81 23.55 -4.61
CA ASP A 603 -19.42 22.73 -5.73
C ASP A 603 -20.67 22.39 -6.57
N VAL A 604 -20.67 22.75 -7.85
CA VAL A 604 -21.77 22.50 -8.80
C VAL A 604 -21.38 21.48 -9.85
N VAL A 605 -22.31 20.60 -10.18
CA VAL A 605 -22.23 19.66 -11.30
C VAL A 605 -23.29 20.04 -12.31
N PHE A 606 -22.88 20.33 -13.54
CA PHE A 606 -23.78 20.72 -14.62
C PHE A 606 -23.39 20.06 -15.93
N THR A 607 -24.30 20.06 -16.87
CA THR A 607 -24.09 19.53 -18.23
C THR A 607 -24.08 20.63 -19.25
N GLU A 608 -23.18 20.53 -20.22
CA GLU A 608 -23.06 21.40 -21.40
C GLU A 608 -23.12 20.58 -22.66
N GLY A 609 -23.65 21.17 -23.73
CA GLY A 609 -23.81 20.55 -25.05
C GLY A 609 -25.07 19.72 -25.19
N ALA A 610 -25.36 19.30 -26.46
CA ALA A 610 -26.56 18.58 -26.84
C ALA A 610 -26.25 17.16 -27.33
N PHE A 611 -27.17 16.22 -27.07
CA PHE A 611 -27.12 14.83 -27.53
C PHE A 611 -25.81 14.09 -27.25
N ILE A 612 -25.07 13.71 -28.30
CA ILE A 612 -23.83 12.88 -28.20
C ILE A 612 -22.65 13.67 -27.67
N ALA A 613 -22.67 15.00 -27.79
CA ALA A 613 -21.60 15.90 -27.32
C ALA A 613 -21.81 16.41 -25.88
N ARG A 614 -22.80 15.88 -25.15
CA ARG A 614 -23.10 16.29 -23.78
C ARG A 614 -21.92 15.98 -22.85
N GLN A 615 -21.33 17.02 -22.23
CA GLN A 615 -20.24 16.91 -21.26
C GLN A 615 -20.74 17.23 -19.85
N LEU A 616 -20.26 16.48 -18.88
CA LEU A 616 -20.51 16.72 -17.46
C LEU A 616 -19.33 17.49 -16.88
N ILE A 617 -19.60 18.73 -16.45
CA ILE A 617 -18.62 19.65 -15.90
C ILE A 617 -18.85 19.78 -14.39
N ARG A 618 -17.78 20.01 -13.65
CA ARG A 618 -17.79 20.18 -12.21
C ARG A 618 -16.95 21.40 -11.88
N SER A 619 -17.52 22.34 -11.13
CA SER A 619 -16.82 23.58 -10.75
C SER A 619 -17.14 23.96 -9.32
N THR A 620 -16.23 24.68 -8.68
CA THR A 620 -16.48 25.36 -7.41
C THR A 620 -16.75 26.84 -7.71
N MET A 621 -17.86 27.35 -7.25
CA MET A 621 -18.35 28.71 -7.54
C MET A 621 -18.70 29.43 -6.24
N LEU A 622 -18.42 30.73 -6.22
CA LEU A 622 -18.80 31.66 -5.16
C LEU A 622 -19.89 32.60 -5.71
N HIS A 623 -20.98 32.68 -5.02
CA HIS A 623 -22.03 33.67 -5.25
C HIS A 623 -22.01 34.69 -4.11
N ILE A 624 -22.03 35.97 -4.48
CA ILE A 624 -22.15 37.11 -3.54
C ILE A 624 -23.43 37.83 -3.89
N ASN A 625 -24.30 38.02 -2.90
CA ASN A 625 -25.53 38.77 -3.05
C ASN A 625 -25.26 40.24 -2.72
N LEU A 626 -25.57 41.13 -3.66
CA LEU A 626 -25.33 42.56 -3.54
C LEU A 626 -26.58 43.30 -3.00
N LYS A 627 -26.34 44.27 -2.17
CA LYS A 627 -27.39 45.15 -1.65
C LYS A 627 -27.84 46.24 -2.66
N HIS A 628 -26.96 46.58 -3.57
CA HIS A 628 -27.15 47.58 -4.59
C HIS A 628 -27.15 46.90 -5.96
N SER A 629 -28.07 47.33 -6.85
CA SER A 629 -28.06 46.85 -8.22
C SER A 629 -26.85 47.41 -8.96
N ILE A 630 -26.12 46.52 -9.66
CA ILE A 630 -24.98 46.86 -10.49
C ILE A 630 -25.24 46.48 -11.95
N PRO A 631 -24.52 47.04 -12.94
CA PRO A 631 -24.67 46.63 -14.33
C PRO A 631 -24.48 45.17 -14.57
N GLU A 632 -25.14 44.60 -15.58
CA GLU A 632 -24.88 43.25 -16.04
C GLU A 632 -23.61 43.24 -16.89
N PHE A 633 -22.61 42.51 -16.45
CA PHE A 633 -21.34 42.33 -17.18
C PHE A 633 -20.74 40.94 -16.93
N THR A 634 -19.86 40.58 -17.84
CA THR A 634 -19.00 39.36 -17.69
C THR A 634 -17.55 39.76 -17.91
N ILE A 635 -16.69 39.36 -16.98
CA ILE A 635 -15.23 39.48 -17.09
C ILE A 635 -14.67 38.07 -17.25
N ASP A 636 -13.97 37.81 -18.35
CA ASP A 636 -13.36 36.53 -18.66
C ASP A 636 -11.88 36.73 -19.06
N LYS A 637 -11.12 35.63 -19.19
CA LYS A 637 -9.73 35.66 -19.60
C LYS A 637 -9.62 35.86 -21.11
N GLU A 638 -8.78 36.80 -21.51
CA GLU A 638 -8.46 36.98 -22.93
C GLU A 638 -7.81 35.73 -23.53
N GLY A 639 -8.21 35.29 -24.70
CA GLY A 639 -7.67 34.12 -25.42
C GLY A 639 -8.39 32.79 -25.17
N LEU A 640 -9.33 32.67 -24.20
CA LEU A 640 -10.22 31.50 -24.09
C LEU A 640 -11.49 31.63 -24.98
N PHE A 641 -11.66 32.77 -25.60
CA PHE A 641 -12.89 33.26 -26.18
C PHE A 641 -13.17 32.87 -27.65
N GLU A 642 -12.29 32.15 -28.33
CA GLU A 642 -12.65 31.59 -29.66
C GLU A 642 -13.86 30.65 -29.57
N PHE A 643 -14.11 30.06 -28.39
CA PHE A 643 -15.24 29.16 -28.13
C PHE A 643 -16.54 29.93 -27.78
N VAL A 644 -16.46 31.11 -27.18
CA VAL A 644 -17.62 31.90 -26.71
C VAL A 644 -18.08 32.93 -27.76
N LYS A 645 -17.20 33.35 -28.67
CA LYS A 645 -17.59 34.19 -29.85
C LYS A 645 -18.76 33.63 -30.65
N GLN A 646 -19.03 32.35 -30.51
CA GLN A 646 -20.16 31.69 -31.19
C GLN A 646 -21.51 31.93 -30.50
N TYR A 647 -21.54 32.52 -29.28
CA TYR A 647 -22.75 32.63 -28.46
C TYR A 647 -23.04 34.02 -27.88
N THR A 648 -22.16 35.01 -28.05
CA THR A 648 -22.39 36.39 -27.56
C THR A 648 -22.28 37.41 -28.71
N GLU A 649 -23.33 38.19 -28.90
CA GLU A 649 -23.39 39.31 -29.83
C GLU A 649 -22.69 40.57 -29.31
N PHE A 650 -21.99 40.50 -28.14
CA PHE A 650 -21.41 41.66 -27.47
C PHE A 650 -19.93 41.82 -27.80
N ALA A 651 -19.55 43.07 -28.14
CA ALA A 651 -18.17 43.48 -28.36
C ALA A 651 -17.40 43.52 -27.07
N ASP A 652 -16.05 43.36 -27.14
CA ASP A 652 -15.13 43.61 -26.02
C ASP A 652 -15.17 45.10 -25.65
N ILE A 653 -15.38 45.39 -24.36
CA ILE A 653 -15.41 46.74 -23.83
C ILE A 653 -14.00 47.07 -23.27
N GLU A 654 -13.30 47.98 -23.91
CA GLU A 654 -11.99 48.44 -23.47
C GLU A 654 -12.12 49.52 -22.38
N ILE A 655 -11.42 49.33 -21.27
CA ILE A 655 -11.36 50.30 -20.17
C ILE A 655 -10.30 51.34 -20.52
N PRO A 656 -10.64 52.64 -20.64
CA PRO A 656 -9.67 53.71 -20.88
C PRO A 656 -8.61 53.78 -19.78
N ASN A 657 -7.35 54.04 -20.13
CA ASN A 657 -6.22 54.18 -19.24
C ASN A 657 -5.76 52.90 -18.50
N HIS A 658 -6.35 51.73 -18.78
CA HIS A 658 -6.00 50.45 -18.14
C HIS A 658 -5.54 49.39 -19.17
N PRO A 659 -4.38 49.57 -19.84
CA PRO A 659 -3.95 48.66 -20.90
C PRO A 659 -3.58 47.26 -20.35
N ASP A 660 -3.23 47.12 -19.07
CA ASP A 660 -2.91 45.84 -18.47
C ASP A 660 -4.18 45.03 -18.17
N PHE A 661 -5.29 45.70 -17.84
CA PHE A 661 -6.60 45.08 -17.73
C PHE A 661 -7.03 44.53 -19.11
N ASN A 662 -7.04 45.40 -20.13
CA ASN A 662 -7.50 45.07 -21.49
C ASN A 662 -6.68 43.93 -22.15
N LYS A 663 -5.40 43.75 -21.75
CA LYS A 663 -4.56 42.61 -22.19
C LYS A 663 -4.85 41.30 -21.47
N ARG A 664 -5.43 41.35 -20.26
CA ARG A 664 -5.60 40.18 -19.40
C ARG A 664 -7.04 39.68 -19.36
N PHE A 665 -7.98 40.60 -19.51
CA PHE A 665 -9.39 40.35 -19.33
C PHE A 665 -10.19 40.76 -20.58
N TYR A 666 -11.19 39.97 -20.87
CA TYR A 666 -12.25 40.28 -21.80
C TYR A 666 -13.45 40.76 -21.03
N LEU A 667 -13.98 41.92 -21.34
CA LEU A 667 -15.10 42.53 -20.65
C LEU A 667 -16.27 42.66 -21.65
N SER A 668 -17.44 42.14 -21.30
CA SER A 668 -18.66 42.24 -22.12
C SER A 668 -19.88 42.53 -21.26
N GLY A 669 -20.87 43.17 -21.87
CA GLY A 669 -22.18 43.44 -21.24
C GLY A 669 -23.09 44.28 -22.13
N ILE A 670 -24.30 44.54 -21.64
CA ILE A 670 -25.37 45.17 -22.43
C ILE A 670 -25.20 46.68 -22.49
N ASP A 671 -24.90 47.33 -21.33
CA ASP A 671 -24.81 48.77 -21.21
C ASP A 671 -23.35 49.18 -20.93
N GLU A 672 -22.63 49.51 -22.00
CA GLU A 672 -21.21 49.88 -21.93
C GLU A 672 -20.98 51.11 -21.06
N MET A 673 -21.83 52.14 -21.12
CA MET A 673 -21.66 53.35 -20.33
C MET A 673 -21.84 53.07 -18.83
N ALA A 674 -22.87 52.34 -18.47
CA ALA A 674 -23.09 51.94 -17.07
C ALA A 674 -21.97 51.06 -16.50
N ILE A 675 -21.39 50.16 -17.33
CA ILE A 675 -20.28 49.30 -16.98
C ILE A 675 -19.01 50.11 -16.77
N LEU A 676 -18.65 51.01 -17.66
CA LEU A 676 -17.49 51.89 -17.50
C LEU A 676 -17.62 52.83 -16.31
N GLU A 677 -18.84 53.33 -16.00
CA GLU A 677 -19.09 54.10 -14.80
C GLU A 677 -18.96 53.24 -13.50
N PHE A 678 -19.36 51.98 -13.59
CA PHE A 678 -19.24 51.04 -12.47
C PHE A 678 -17.80 50.64 -12.18
N LEU A 679 -16.98 50.35 -13.20
CA LEU A 679 -15.60 49.92 -13.08
C LEU A 679 -14.66 51.12 -12.82
N THR A 680 -14.66 51.65 -11.59
CA THR A 680 -13.76 52.73 -11.15
C THR A 680 -12.33 52.25 -11.14
N ASP A 681 -11.37 53.20 -11.17
CA ASP A 681 -9.93 52.88 -11.11
C ASP A 681 -9.57 51.96 -9.93
N ASP A 682 -10.19 52.17 -8.74
CA ASP A 682 -9.98 51.32 -7.56
C ASP A 682 -10.40 49.85 -7.82
N ILE A 683 -11.52 49.64 -8.49
CA ILE A 683 -12.03 48.32 -8.85
C ILE A 683 -11.14 47.66 -9.91
N VAL A 684 -10.76 48.41 -10.93
CA VAL A 684 -9.92 47.87 -12.03
C VAL A 684 -8.53 47.52 -11.49
N LEU A 685 -7.90 48.35 -10.71
CA LEU A 685 -6.59 48.08 -10.06
C LEU A 685 -6.67 46.88 -9.12
N PHE A 686 -7.79 46.69 -8.42
CA PHE A 686 -8.01 45.51 -7.62
C PHE A 686 -8.05 44.24 -8.51
N LEU A 687 -8.74 44.26 -9.63
CA LEU A 687 -8.82 43.14 -10.55
C LEU A 687 -7.46 42.84 -11.19
N GLU A 688 -6.71 43.87 -11.59
CA GLU A 688 -5.36 43.75 -12.16
C GLU A 688 -4.37 43.13 -11.15
N SER A 689 -4.48 43.51 -9.86
CA SER A 689 -3.54 43.06 -8.81
C SER A 689 -3.84 41.66 -8.26
N ASN A 690 -4.99 41.07 -8.58
CA ASN A 690 -5.39 39.77 -8.07
C ASN A 690 -5.27 38.66 -9.12
N SER A 691 -5.44 37.41 -8.66
CA SER A 691 -5.55 36.25 -9.55
C SER A 691 -6.78 36.38 -10.44
N TYR A 692 -6.67 35.85 -11.66
CA TYR A 692 -7.78 35.77 -12.58
C TYR A 692 -8.93 34.93 -12.03
N TYR A 693 -10.16 35.50 -12.14
CA TYR A 693 -11.43 34.82 -11.94
C TYR A 693 -12.39 35.17 -13.07
N HIS A 694 -13.24 34.22 -13.46
CA HIS A 694 -14.46 34.54 -14.19
C HIS A 694 -15.40 35.22 -13.22
N ILE A 695 -15.92 36.40 -13.60
CA ILE A 695 -16.83 37.20 -12.78
C ILE A 695 -18.01 37.58 -13.65
N GLU A 696 -19.22 37.25 -13.23
CA GLU A 696 -20.44 37.61 -13.91
C GLU A 696 -21.43 38.25 -12.95
N SER A 697 -22.09 39.31 -13.40
CA SER A 697 -23.15 40.01 -12.67
C SER A 697 -24.51 39.76 -13.31
N ASN A 698 -25.54 39.54 -12.47
CA ASN A 698 -26.94 39.48 -12.85
C ASN A 698 -27.75 40.65 -12.18
N GLN A 699 -27.16 41.81 -12.03
CA GLN A 699 -27.68 43.00 -11.33
C GLN A 699 -27.69 42.90 -9.81
N ASN A 700 -28.14 41.81 -9.21
CA ASN A 700 -28.30 41.65 -7.76
C ASN A 700 -27.26 40.74 -7.15
N GLY A 701 -26.43 40.06 -7.94
CA GLY A 701 -25.43 39.14 -7.46
C GLY A 701 -24.25 39.02 -8.38
N LEU A 702 -23.17 38.50 -7.83
CA LEU A 702 -21.93 38.14 -8.55
C LEU A 702 -21.73 36.64 -8.48
N LEU A 703 -21.43 36.05 -9.63
CA LEU A 703 -20.96 34.67 -9.75
C LEU A 703 -19.47 34.70 -10.05
N ILE A 704 -18.64 34.07 -9.17
CA ILE A 704 -17.19 34.11 -9.25
C ILE A 704 -16.65 32.69 -9.25
N PHE A 705 -15.81 32.34 -10.23
CA PHE A 705 -15.08 31.07 -10.23
C PHE A 705 -13.80 31.17 -11.05
N LYS A 706 -12.87 30.23 -10.82
CA LYS A 706 -11.55 30.30 -11.44
C LYS A 706 -11.42 29.43 -12.69
N LYS A 707 -11.99 28.23 -12.65
CA LYS A 707 -11.89 27.22 -13.74
C LYS A 707 -13.09 26.27 -13.70
N GLU A 708 -13.37 25.63 -14.81
CA GLU A 708 -14.36 24.55 -14.91
C GLU A 708 -13.83 23.24 -14.28
N ARG A 709 -13.37 23.33 -13.05
CA ARG A 709 -12.94 22.21 -12.20
C ARG A 709 -13.19 22.51 -10.73
N LEU A 710 -13.19 21.47 -9.90
CA LEU A 710 -13.25 21.67 -8.45
C LEU A 710 -12.01 22.43 -7.96
N ALA A 711 -12.24 23.38 -7.05
CA ALA A 711 -11.16 24.12 -6.41
C ALA A 711 -10.52 23.32 -5.26
N SER A 712 -9.22 23.49 -5.08
CA SER A 712 -8.50 23.04 -3.89
C SER A 712 -8.92 23.85 -2.68
N VAL A 713 -8.63 23.33 -1.47
CA VAL A 713 -8.91 24.02 -0.20
C VAL A 713 -8.25 25.39 -0.16
N LYS A 714 -7.02 25.51 -0.65
CA LYS A 714 -6.31 26.79 -0.77
C LYS A 714 -7.00 27.77 -1.74
N GLU A 715 -7.47 27.25 -2.89
CA GLU A 715 -8.21 28.08 -3.87
C GLU A 715 -9.56 28.53 -3.33
N ILE A 716 -10.28 27.69 -2.58
CA ILE A 716 -11.54 28.04 -1.90
C ILE A 716 -11.31 29.22 -0.96
N LYS A 717 -10.30 29.15 -0.10
CA LYS A 717 -9.96 30.24 0.82
C LYS A 717 -9.65 31.54 0.09
N ALA A 718 -8.81 31.45 -0.95
CA ALA A 718 -8.45 32.62 -1.76
C ALA A 718 -9.66 33.23 -2.49
N MET A 719 -10.60 32.39 -2.94
CA MET A 719 -11.80 32.85 -3.64
C MET A 719 -12.78 33.56 -2.70
N ILE A 720 -12.94 33.09 -1.45
CA ILE A 720 -13.74 33.76 -0.43
C ILE A 720 -13.09 35.11 -0.07
N ASP A 721 -11.79 35.16 0.19
CA ASP A 721 -11.07 36.40 0.50
C ASP A 721 -11.20 37.42 -0.62
N PHE A 722 -11.04 36.98 -1.90
CA PHE A 722 -11.21 37.83 -3.06
C PHE A 722 -12.64 38.37 -3.15
N GLY A 723 -13.63 37.50 -3.03
CA GLY A 723 -15.03 37.90 -3.16
C GLY A 723 -15.46 38.90 -2.07
N LEU A 724 -15.08 38.69 -0.83
CA LEU A 724 -15.40 39.61 0.29
C LEU A 724 -14.73 40.97 0.12
N ARG A 725 -13.48 41.02 -0.35
CA ARG A 725 -12.79 42.28 -0.66
C ARG A 725 -13.45 42.99 -1.84
N PHE A 726 -13.84 42.29 -2.84
CA PHE A 726 -14.51 42.82 -4.01
C PHE A 726 -15.88 43.38 -3.62
N GLU A 727 -16.65 42.67 -2.81
CA GLU A 727 -17.92 43.16 -2.23
C GLU A 727 -17.72 44.47 -1.42
N THR A 728 -16.63 44.53 -0.64
CA THR A 728 -16.31 45.73 0.18
C THR A 728 -16.05 46.95 -0.72
N LEU A 729 -15.28 46.82 -1.80
CA LEU A 729 -15.01 47.87 -2.75
C LEU A 729 -16.31 48.37 -3.43
N ILE A 730 -17.21 47.44 -3.80
CA ILE A 730 -18.51 47.81 -4.35
C ILE A 730 -19.35 48.61 -3.33
N LYS A 731 -19.38 48.19 -2.05
CA LYS A 731 -20.09 48.93 -0.97
C LYS A 731 -19.51 50.31 -0.76
N GLU A 732 -18.20 50.46 -0.76
CA GLU A 732 -17.52 51.76 -0.58
C GLU A 732 -17.83 52.72 -1.74
N LYS A 733 -17.92 52.23 -2.98
CA LYS A 733 -18.33 53.03 -4.11
C LYS A 733 -19.72 53.63 -3.89
N TYR A 734 -20.72 52.80 -3.54
CA TYR A 734 -22.10 53.26 -3.34
C TYR A 734 -22.32 54.03 -2.01
N ALA A 735 -21.38 53.95 -1.08
CA ALA A 735 -21.39 54.79 0.12
C ALA A 735 -20.81 56.19 -0.11
N ARG A 736 -19.95 56.34 -1.17
CA ARG A 736 -19.38 57.65 -1.56
C ARG A 736 -20.23 58.39 -2.63
N ALA A 737 -21.11 57.67 -3.32
CA ALA A 737 -22.10 58.24 -4.24
C ALA A 737 -23.40 58.64 -3.50
#